data_09e951328aa252310e9daa96e81909fa
#
_entry.id   09e951328aa252310e9daa96e81909fa
#
_cell.length_a   1.000
_cell.length_b   1.000
_cell.length_c   1.000
_cell.angle_alpha   90.00
_cell.angle_beta   90.00
_cell.angle_gamma   90.00
#
_symmetry.space_group_name_H-M   'P 1'
#
loop_
_entity.id
_entity.type
_entity.pdbx_description
1 polymer ?
#
loop_
_entity_poly.entity_id
_entity_poly.type
_entity_poly.pdbx_seq_one_letter_code
_entity_poly.pdbx_strand_id
1 'polypeptide(L)'
;MRKIFGIVITMTLLAAACTTGAVNPGTNPTTTTIGRIGPPATMAFALQPFDACDPLLEYVKEHALEMVGPYGLGDGYWGGGPWIMEDMAMEGDAASTVPASGASRNSVMQAGVDYSTTNVQEVGVDEPDIIKTDGTRILAIAQGVLYYVDVSGDTPELVGSLRLDDAGAQEMLLAGDTLLVMSRTNQWGVPMRLAPEIWNPDVPYYGSGISVLSEVDISDPADMAVVNTLFVDGSYLSARMVGHTVRVVVDSYPTGLEFVYPTGSGLRAEREAERINRQVIEDSTIENWLPYFVMEEKRGNRSVTTEGTLLDCEQTFAPQEFSGLGTLVVLTIDISQGLEPADAVGVFADGDTIYASQESLYVATQRWHDWVTLEDAQAAKEFVGVTTEIHKFEFSGAAAATYVASGEVEGFLLNQWAMSEYNGDLRVATTSEPEWWGGRDDSVSESFVKVLREGEGVLEEIGEVGELGRGERIYSVRYIGDTAYVVTFRQTDPLYTIDLSNPEAPKVLGELKILGYSAYLHPIDDGLLLGIGQDADEQGRTKGTQVAVFDVSDPANPKRIHTMTFDDGWSEVEYDHRAFLYWPATGLTMLPVQAWSWEDGREDWFAGAIGVIADRDGIEDVGTVTHIELKPGGAEEEYSNDWQAQIHRSLVIGDLVYTMSERGLKASSLGDLSDVAWVSFR
;
A
#
# COMPACT_ATOMS: atom_id res chain seq x y z
N MET A 1 61.48 -32.68 2.17
CA MET A 1 62.77 -32.17 1.59
C MET A 1 62.52 -30.74 1.12
N ARG A 2 63.36 -29.81 1.66
CA ARG A 2 63.68 -28.45 1.16
C ARG A 2 62.50 -27.42 1.08
N LYS A 3 62.66 -26.19 1.52
CA LYS A 3 63.56 -25.43 2.41
C LYS A 3 62.84 -24.11 2.69
N ILE A 4 62.94 -23.64 3.89
CA ILE A 4 62.66 -22.35 4.50
C ILE A 4 63.43 -21.22 3.80
N PHE A 5 62.79 -20.01 3.64
CA PHE A 5 63.48 -18.74 3.70
C PHE A 5 62.64 -17.69 4.40
N GLY A 6 63.12 -17.28 5.56
CA GLY A 6 62.60 -16.18 6.32
C GLY A 6 63.29 -14.87 5.92
N ILE A 7 62.53 -13.77 6.03
CA ILE A 7 63.10 -12.41 5.98
C ILE A 7 62.69 -11.73 7.29
N VAL A 8 63.69 -11.37 8.06
CA VAL A 8 63.60 -10.52 9.27
C VAL A 8 63.69 -9.07 8.81
N ILE A 9 62.75 -8.22 9.17
CA ILE A 9 62.88 -6.77 9.08
C ILE A 9 62.81 -6.18 10.49
N THR A 10 63.87 -5.47 10.79
CA THR A 10 64.21 -4.88 12.06
C THR A 10 63.43 -3.59 12.31
N MET A 11 62.82 -3.50 13.47
CA MET A 11 62.07 -2.35 13.93
C MET A 11 63.03 -1.42 14.72
N THR A 12 63.19 -0.19 14.27
CA THR A 12 63.95 0.87 14.96
C THR A 12 63.00 1.71 15.83
N LEU A 13 63.19 1.63 17.13
CA LEU A 13 62.53 2.53 18.12
C LEU A 13 63.22 3.89 18.12
N LEU A 14 62.44 4.96 17.96
CA LEU A 14 62.85 6.33 18.36
C LEU A 14 62.12 6.72 19.64
N ALA A 15 62.84 6.91 20.70
CA ALA A 15 62.38 7.45 21.95
C ALA A 15 62.40 8.98 21.89
N ALA A 16 61.31 9.66 22.22
CA ALA A 16 61.28 11.11 22.47
C ALA A 16 60.81 11.36 23.90
N ALA A 17 61.54 12.24 24.54
CA ALA A 17 61.56 12.47 25.98
C ALA A 17 60.34 13.21 26.52
N CYS A 18 59.92 12.84 27.75
CA CYS A 18 58.94 13.52 28.57
C CYS A 18 59.48 14.86 29.13
N THR A 19 58.66 15.92 29.04
CA THR A 19 58.75 17.08 29.92
C THR A 19 57.48 17.16 30.75
N THR A 20 57.68 17.13 32.06
CA THR A 20 56.64 17.27 33.09
C THR A 20 56.20 18.72 33.22
N GLY A 21 54.92 19.01 32.91
CA GLY A 21 54.24 20.25 33.24
C GLY A 21 53.13 20.01 34.26
N ALA A 22 53.12 20.78 35.35
CA ALA A 22 52.21 20.65 36.47
C ALA A 22 50.74 20.86 36.08
N VAL A 23 49.87 19.99 36.56
CA VAL A 23 48.41 20.04 36.37
C VAL A 23 47.78 20.91 37.47
N ASN A 24 47.01 21.90 37.04
CA ASN A 24 46.13 22.70 37.89
C ASN A 24 44.71 22.06 37.84
N PRO A 25 44.04 21.76 38.95
CA PRO A 25 42.71 21.15 38.96
C PRO A 25 41.63 22.24 38.92
N GLY A 26 40.91 22.30 37.83
CA GLY A 26 39.69 23.10 37.78
C GLY A 26 39.30 23.63 36.41
N THR A 27 38.84 22.75 35.50
CA THR A 27 37.87 23.11 34.48
C THR A 27 37.13 21.85 34.07
N ASN A 28 35.80 21.88 34.14
CA ASN A 28 34.89 20.84 33.61
C ASN A 28 35.23 20.53 32.15
N PRO A 29 35.11 19.27 31.71
CA PRO A 29 35.20 18.95 30.29
C PRO A 29 34.06 19.66 29.58
N THR A 30 34.38 20.61 28.74
CA THR A 30 33.47 21.13 27.75
C THR A 30 33.17 19.99 26.80
N THR A 31 31.97 19.46 26.88
CA THR A 31 31.40 18.59 25.83
C THR A 31 31.49 19.39 24.53
N THR A 32 32.36 18.99 23.63
CA THR A 32 32.36 19.50 22.26
C THR A 32 31.11 18.93 21.66
N THR A 33 30.05 19.70 21.69
CA THR A 33 28.89 19.46 20.82
C THR A 33 29.45 19.49 19.39
N ILE A 34 29.51 18.36 18.75
CA ILE A 34 29.65 18.30 17.28
C ILE A 34 28.46 19.13 16.80
N GLY A 35 28.74 20.29 16.21
CA GLY A 35 27.69 21.12 15.66
C GLY A 35 26.86 20.25 14.72
N ARG A 36 25.57 20.10 15.01
CA ARG A 36 24.60 19.59 14.02
C ARG A 36 24.89 20.39 12.75
N ILE A 37 25.27 19.70 11.70
CA ILE A 37 25.13 20.20 10.34
C ILE A 37 23.65 20.52 10.27
N GLY A 38 23.29 21.76 9.95
CA GLY A 38 21.90 22.16 9.84
C GLY A 38 21.13 21.17 8.94
N PRO A 39 19.81 21.11 9.06
CA PRO A 39 19.02 20.23 8.20
C PRO A 39 19.51 20.39 6.77
N PRO A 40 19.58 19.29 5.98
CA PRO A 40 19.90 19.40 4.56
C PRO A 40 19.06 20.55 4.02
N ALA A 41 19.64 21.39 3.18
CA ALA A 41 18.94 22.56 2.66
C ALA A 41 17.57 22.06 2.19
N THR A 42 16.50 22.57 2.81
CA THR A 42 15.12 22.26 2.45
C THR A 42 15.04 22.46 0.94
N MET A 43 15.02 21.35 0.20
CA MET A 43 14.80 21.41 -1.23
C MET A 43 13.42 22.00 -1.41
N ALA A 44 13.35 23.15 -2.04
CA ALA A 44 12.08 23.86 -2.19
C ALA A 44 11.29 23.16 -3.30
N PHE A 45 10.45 22.21 -2.94
CA PHE A 45 9.48 21.56 -3.82
C PHE A 45 8.30 22.50 -4.12
N ALA A 46 8.55 23.76 -4.47
CA ALA A 46 7.46 24.64 -4.87
C ALA A 46 6.91 24.16 -6.21
N LEU A 47 5.61 23.96 -6.25
CA LEU A 47 4.87 23.53 -7.43
C LEU A 47 5.03 24.49 -8.57
N GLN A 48 5.29 23.97 -9.78
CA GLN A 48 5.22 24.76 -11.01
C GLN A 48 3.99 24.32 -11.81
N PRO A 49 2.90 25.09 -11.78
CA PRO A 49 1.79 24.89 -12.70
C PRO A 49 2.25 25.27 -14.11
N PHE A 50 1.74 24.58 -15.11
CA PHE A 50 1.95 24.95 -16.50
C PHE A 50 0.77 25.79 -16.99
N ASP A 51 1.05 27.01 -17.46
CA ASP A 51 0.01 27.91 -18.00
C ASP A 51 -0.50 27.49 -19.39
N ALA A 52 0.16 26.55 -20.05
CA ALA A 52 -0.17 26.07 -21.40
C ALA A 52 0.62 24.78 -21.74
N CYS A 53 0.23 24.11 -22.82
CA CYS A 53 0.88 22.87 -23.26
C CYS A 53 2.29 23.06 -23.84
N ASP A 54 2.63 24.22 -24.42
CA ASP A 54 3.95 24.45 -24.97
C ASP A 54 5.07 24.43 -23.90
N PRO A 55 4.96 25.15 -22.76
CA PRO A 55 5.93 25.07 -21.67
C PRO A 55 6.02 23.66 -21.05
N LEU A 56 4.89 22.97 -20.92
CA LEU A 56 4.85 21.60 -20.43
C LEU A 56 5.63 20.65 -21.36
N LEU A 57 5.39 20.74 -22.68
CA LEU A 57 6.09 19.93 -23.67
C LEU A 57 7.60 20.24 -23.70
N GLU A 58 8.00 21.50 -23.55
CA GLU A 58 9.40 21.87 -23.43
C GLU A 58 10.07 21.24 -22.21
N TYR A 59 9.40 21.30 -21.05
CA TYR A 59 9.88 20.70 -19.80
C TYR A 59 10.11 19.19 -19.93
N VAL A 60 9.11 18.43 -20.41
CA VAL A 60 9.26 16.96 -20.51
C VAL A 60 10.29 16.56 -21.56
N LYS A 61 10.40 17.29 -22.67
CA LYS A 61 11.43 17.04 -23.70
C LYS A 61 12.84 17.32 -23.19
N GLU A 62 13.06 18.41 -22.46
CA GLU A 62 14.36 18.75 -21.88
C GLU A 62 14.87 17.60 -21.01
N HIS A 63 14.06 17.15 -20.03
CA HIS A 63 14.45 16.07 -19.15
C HIS A 63 14.56 14.72 -19.87
N ALA A 64 13.65 14.39 -20.77
CA ALA A 64 13.70 13.15 -21.54
C ALA A 64 14.96 13.07 -22.42
N LEU A 65 15.43 14.21 -22.99
CA LEU A 65 16.67 14.27 -23.77
C LEU A 65 17.92 14.07 -22.92
N GLU A 66 17.89 14.34 -21.63
CA GLU A 66 18.98 14.03 -20.70
C GLU A 66 19.05 12.53 -20.36
N MET A 67 17.90 11.84 -20.40
CA MET A 67 17.76 10.46 -19.97
C MET A 67 17.82 9.44 -21.09
N VAL A 68 17.46 9.85 -22.33
CA VAL A 68 17.33 8.92 -23.45
C VAL A 68 18.66 8.28 -23.83
N GLY A 69 18.66 6.95 -23.86
CA GLY A 69 19.78 6.12 -24.24
C GLY A 69 19.55 5.33 -25.54
N PRO A 70 20.47 4.41 -25.85
CA PRO A 70 20.38 3.55 -27.03
C PRO A 70 19.18 2.58 -26.99
N TYR A 71 18.55 2.41 -25.83
CA TYR A 71 17.41 1.53 -25.60
C TYR A 71 16.12 2.31 -25.26
N GLY A 72 16.07 3.61 -25.56
CA GLY A 72 14.96 4.50 -25.23
C GLY A 72 15.15 5.17 -23.87
N LEU A 73 14.09 5.41 -23.12
CA LEU A 73 14.12 5.99 -21.78
C LEU A 73 14.41 4.93 -20.67
N GLY A 74 14.76 3.68 -21.05
CA GLY A 74 14.63 2.49 -20.22
C GLY A 74 15.83 2.07 -19.36
N ASP A 75 17.05 2.54 -19.57
CA ASP A 75 18.23 1.98 -18.86
C ASP A 75 18.56 2.66 -17.52
N GLY A 76 17.80 3.66 -17.12
CA GLY A 76 17.95 4.35 -15.83
C GLY A 76 16.62 4.68 -15.17
N TYR A 77 15.52 4.34 -15.80
CA TYR A 77 14.21 4.88 -15.45
C TYR A 77 13.19 3.88 -14.93
N TRP A 78 13.48 2.61 -15.01
CA TRP A 78 12.75 1.71 -14.15
C TRP A 78 13.21 2.04 -12.74
N GLY A 79 12.42 2.82 -12.00
CA GLY A 79 12.54 3.04 -10.55
C GLY A 79 12.44 1.73 -9.75
N GLY A 80 12.54 0.61 -10.44
CA GLY A 80 12.84 -0.69 -9.91
C GLY A 80 14.31 -0.76 -9.58
N GLY A 81 14.66 -0.42 -8.36
CA GLY A 81 15.71 -1.15 -7.69
C GLY A 81 15.53 -2.62 -8.00
N PRO A 82 16.56 -3.49 -7.83
CA PRO A 82 16.48 -4.89 -8.19
C PRO A 82 15.17 -5.44 -7.68
N TRP A 83 14.42 -6.06 -8.58
CA TRP A 83 13.12 -6.65 -8.31
C TRP A 83 13.17 -7.29 -6.92
N ILE A 84 12.72 -6.58 -5.92
CA ILE A 84 12.26 -7.27 -4.74
C ILE A 84 11.17 -8.13 -5.35
N MET A 85 11.39 -9.45 -5.39
CA MET A 85 10.25 -10.33 -5.44
C MET A 85 9.35 -9.74 -4.36
N GLU A 86 8.25 -9.15 -4.77
CA GLU A 86 7.15 -8.88 -3.90
C GLU A 86 6.84 -10.23 -3.23
N ASP A 87 7.41 -10.44 -2.06
CA ASP A 87 6.63 -10.99 -1.00
C ASP A 87 5.58 -9.91 -0.83
N MET A 88 4.45 -10.12 -1.54
CA MET A 88 3.39 -9.16 -1.74
C MET A 88 2.84 -8.76 -0.37
N ALA A 89 3.44 -7.71 0.20
CA ALA A 89 2.82 -6.98 1.29
C ALA A 89 1.69 -6.16 0.64
N MET A 90 0.52 -6.77 0.53
CA MET A 90 -0.68 -6.04 0.22
C MET A 90 -1.17 -5.32 1.47
N GLU A 91 -1.67 -4.14 1.28
CA GLU A 91 -2.02 -3.10 2.25
C GLU A 91 -3.16 -3.49 3.20
N GLY A 92 -3.13 -3.01 4.43
CA GLY A 92 -4.08 -3.31 5.46
C GLY A 92 -4.48 -2.25 6.49
N ASP A 93 -5.78 -2.13 6.85
CA ASP A 93 -6.41 -1.02 7.56
C ASP A 93 -7.25 -1.34 8.80
N ALA A 94 -7.58 -0.37 9.64
CA ALA A 94 -8.32 -0.57 10.87
C ALA A 94 -9.45 0.45 11.17
N ALA A 95 -10.47 -0.03 11.85
CA ALA A 95 -11.71 0.67 12.15
C ALA A 95 -11.75 1.34 13.54
N SER A 96 -12.55 2.38 13.70
CA SER A 96 -12.85 3.04 14.96
C SER A 96 -14.18 2.60 15.55
N THR A 97 -14.28 2.65 16.87
CA THR A 97 -15.42 2.20 17.67
C THR A 97 -16.51 3.26 17.84
N VAL A 98 -17.80 2.84 17.76
CA VAL A 98 -18.96 3.59 18.23
C VAL A 98 -19.77 2.70 19.20
N PRO A 99 -20.28 3.21 20.34
CA PRO A 99 -20.96 2.39 21.36
C PRO A 99 -22.36 1.99 20.93
N ALA A 100 -22.74 0.75 21.27
CA ALA A 100 -24.00 0.14 20.97
C ALA A 100 -25.17 0.69 21.82
N SER A 101 -26.30 1.00 21.17
CA SER A 101 -27.59 1.13 21.82
C SER A 101 -28.65 0.38 21.02
N GLY A 102 -29.35 -0.54 21.68
CA GLY A 102 -30.33 -1.43 21.06
C GLY A 102 -31.52 -0.69 20.46
N ALA A 103 -31.94 -1.10 19.26
CA ALA A 103 -33.06 -0.54 18.54
C ALA A 103 -34.03 -1.60 18.01
N SER A 104 -35.29 -1.23 17.99
CA SER A 104 -36.43 -2.01 17.54
C SER A 104 -36.51 -2.10 16.02
N ARG A 105 -36.97 -3.26 15.52
CA ARG A 105 -37.14 -3.59 14.09
C ARG A 105 -38.11 -2.64 13.37
N ASN A 106 -37.60 -1.62 12.78
CA ASN A 106 -38.13 -0.77 11.67
C ASN A 106 -37.22 0.45 11.38
N SER A 107 -35.92 0.36 11.68
CA SER A 107 -34.92 1.38 11.35
C SER A 107 -34.14 0.96 10.11
N VAL A 108 -33.74 1.92 9.31
CA VAL A 108 -32.70 1.73 8.29
C VAL A 108 -31.48 1.17 8.99
N MET A 109 -30.91 0.07 8.47
CA MET A 109 -29.73 -0.56 9.06
C MET A 109 -28.56 0.43 9.06
N GLN A 110 -27.82 0.45 10.15
CA GLN A 110 -26.72 1.38 10.37
C GLN A 110 -25.37 0.65 10.31
N ALA A 111 -24.47 1.13 9.46
CA ALA A 111 -23.09 0.65 9.34
C ALA A 111 -22.34 0.75 10.70
N GLY A 112 -21.57 -0.28 11.04
CA GLY A 112 -20.84 -0.38 12.30
C GLY A 112 -21.71 -0.70 13.53
N VAL A 113 -23.05 -0.80 13.38
CA VAL A 113 -24.01 -1.13 14.45
C VAL A 113 -24.82 -2.37 14.10
N ASP A 114 -25.44 -2.39 12.92
CA ASP A 114 -26.29 -3.49 12.46
C ASP A 114 -25.54 -4.40 11.47
N TYR A 115 -24.50 -3.88 10.81
CA TYR A 115 -23.63 -4.63 9.91
C TYR A 115 -22.20 -4.05 9.89
N SER A 116 -21.21 -4.87 9.59
CA SER A 116 -19.83 -4.45 9.39
C SER A 116 -19.63 -3.83 8.00
N THR A 117 -18.74 -2.88 7.90
CA THR A 117 -18.23 -2.35 6.62
C THR A 117 -16.88 -2.98 6.29
N THR A 118 -16.29 -2.63 5.15
CA THR A 118 -14.87 -2.89 4.86
C THR A 118 -14.04 -2.33 6.02
N ASN A 119 -13.05 -3.09 6.46
CA ASN A 119 -12.07 -2.61 7.42
C ASN A 119 -11.21 -1.53 6.71
N VAL A 120 -11.25 -0.28 7.18
CA VAL A 120 -10.63 0.90 6.52
C VAL A 120 -9.69 1.64 7.47
N GLN A 121 -8.70 2.40 6.94
CA GLN A 121 -7.71 3.12 7.77
C GLN A 121 -8.32 4.33 8.45
N GLU A 122 -9.05 5.11 7.71
CA GLU A 122 -9.63 6.35 8.20
C GLU A 122 -11.15 6.27 8.17
N VAL A 123 -11.75 6.58 9.30
CA VAL A 123 -13.21 6.59 9.43
C VAL A 123 -13.84 7.57 8.46
N GLY A 124 -14.80 7.08 7.66
CA GLY A 124 -15.51 7.89 6.67
C GLY A 124 -14.78 8.02 5.33
N VAL A 125 -13.66 7.32 5.16
CA VAL A 125 -12.98 7.11 3.87
C VAL A 125 -13.15 5.65 3.49
N ASP A 126 -14.02 5.33 2.54
CA ASP A 126 -14.22 3.93 2.09
C ASP A 126 -13.14 3.54 1.08
N GLU A 127 -12.76 2.29 1.14
CA GLU A 127 -11.73 1.68 0.29
C GLU A 127 -12.33 0.60 -0.59
N PRO A 128 -11.80 0.42 -1.79
CA PRO A 128 -12.24 -0.66 -2.68
C PRO A 128 -12.00 -2.03 -2.05
N ASP A 129 -12.91 -2.96 -2.29
CA ASP A 129 -12.76 -4.35 -1.83
C ASP A 129 -13.45 -5.32 -2.82
N ILE A 130 -13.15 -6.60 -2.70
CA ILE A 130 -13.81 -7.68 -3.46
C ILE A 130 -15.22 -7.98 -2.96
N ILE A 131 -15.61 -7.45 -1.80
CA ILE A 131 -16.93 -7.61 -1.20
C ILE A 131 -17.43 -6.28 -0.62
N LYS A 132 -18.72 -5.98 -0.82
CA LYS A 132 -19.38 -4.81 -0.24
C LYS A 132 -20.77 -5.17 0.24
N THR A 133 -21.26 -4.45 1.25
CA THR A 133 -22.61 -4.60 1.79
C THR A 133 -23.19 -3.27 2.26
N ASP A 134 -24.50 -3.16 2.22
CA ASP A 134 -25.28 -2.10 2.85
C ASP A 134 -26.17 -2.64 4.00
N GLY A 135 -25.93 -3.89 4.41
CA GLY A 135 -26.69 -4.58 5.44
C GLY A 135 -27.94 -5.31 4.93
N THR A 136 -28.40 -5.05 3.70
CA THR A 136 -29.56 -5.73 3.08
C THR A 136 -29.16 -6.68 1.97
N ARG A 137 -28.00 -6.47 1.39
CA ARG A 137 -27.39 -7.26 0.30
C ARG A 137 -25.90 -7.39 0.50
N ILE A 138 -25.34 -8.44 -0.07
CA ILE A 138 -23.89 -8.63 -0.23
C ILE A 138 -23.57 -8.68 -1.71
N LEU A 139 -22.61 -7.86 -2.13
CA LEU A 139 -22.05 -7.84 -3.47
C LEU A 139 -20.64 -8.41 -3.37
N ALA A 140 -20.34 -9.43 -4.18
CA ALA A 140 -19.06 -10.13 -4.12
C ALA A 140 -18.52 -10.35 -5.53
N ILE A 141 -17.23 -10.09 -5.74
CA ILE A 141 -16.54 -10.42 -6.99
C ILE A 141 -15.70 -11.68 -6.76
N ALA A 142 -15.97 -12.73 -7.52
CA ALA A 142 -15.19 -13.95 -7.53
C ALA A 142 -15.02 -14.45 -8.96
N GLN A 143 -13.81 -14.81 -9.36
CA GLN A 143 -13.46 -15.32 -10.70
C GLN A 143 -13.98 -14.45 -11.86
N GLY A 144 -13.97 -13.13 -11.72
CA GLY A 144 -14.45 -12.18 -12.71
C GLY A 144 -15.97 -12.14 -12.87
N VAL A 145 -16.71 -12.59 -11.85
CA VAL A 145 -18.17 -12.52 -11.80
C VAL A 145 -18.59 -11.74 -10.55
N LEU A 146 -19.43 -10.74 -10.74
CA LEU A 146 -20.13 -10.05 -9.68
C LEU A 146 -21.36 -10.86 -9.29
N TYR A 147 -21.51 -11.17 -8.02
CA TYR A 147 -22.66 -11.86 -7.44
C TYR A 147 -23.43 -10.92 -6.53
N TYR A 148 -24.75 -10.94 -6.64
CA TYR A 148 -25.68 -10.22 -5.76
C TYR A 148 -26.41 -11.22 -4.88
N VAL A 149 -26.17 -11.16 -3.57
CA VAL A 149 -26.82 -11.99 -2.57
C VAL A 149 -27.74 -11.13 -1.72
N ASP A 150 -29.03 -11.40 -1.75
CA ASP A 150 -30.02 -10.79 -0.86
C ASP A 150 -29.88 -11.42 0.55
N VAL A 151 -29.70 -10.60 1.56
CA VAL A 151 -29.57 -11.00 2.97
C VAL A 151 -30.61 -10.32 3.86
N SER A 152 -31.61 -9.68 3.27
CA SER A 152 -32.71 -9.03 3.99
C SER A 152 -33.71 -10.01 4.60
N GLY A 153 -33.69 -11.28 4.16
CA GLY A 153 -34.53 -12.37 4.65
C GLY A 153 -33.87 -13.18 5.78
N ASP A 154 -34.55 -14.26 6.21
CA ASP A 154 -34.02 -15.17 7.24
C ASP A 154 -32.85 -16.04 6.72
N THR A 155 -32.72 -16.18 5.42
CA THR A 155 -31.65 -16.95 4.75
C THR A 155 -31.10 -16.17 3.56
N PRO A 156 -29.78 -16.17 3.33
CA PRO A 156 -29.18 -15.51 2.16
C PRO A 156 -29.61 -16.21 0.87
N GLU A 157 -29.92 -15.45 -0.19
CA GLU A 157 -30.34 -15.94 -1.49
C GLU A 157 -29.53 -15.26 -2.60
N LEU A 158 -28.92 -16.06 -3.50
CA LEU A 158 -28.31 -15.56 -4.72
C LEU A 158 -29.41 -15.13 -5.72
N VAL A 159 -29.54 -13.83 -5.94
CA VAL A 159 -30.61 -13.26 -6.77
C VAL A 159 -30.15 -12.78 -8.14
N GLY A 160 -28.84 -12.59 -8.31
CA GLY A 160 -28.27 -12.18 -9.60
C GLY A 160 -26.78 -12.41 -9.70
N SER A 161 -26.31 -12.46 -10.94
CA SER A 161 -24.87 -12.46 -11.24
C SER A 161 -24.60 -11.77 -12.56
N LEU A 162 -23.45 -11.09 -12.66
CA LEU A 162 -22.99 -10.41 -13.87
C LEU A 162 -21.54 -10.79 -14.12
N ARG A 163 -21.25 -11.35 -15.31
CA ARG A 163 -19.87 -11.55 -15.72
C ARG A 163 -19.26 -10.20 -16.07
N LEU A 164 -18.19 -9.86 -15.37
CA LEU A 164 -17.35 -8.72 -15.70
C LEU A 164 -16.40 -9.13 -16.83
N ASP A 165 -16.04 -8.20 -17.70
CA ASP A 165 -15.12 -8.48 -18.79
C ASP A 165 -13.75 -8.94 -18.24
N ASP A 166 -12.97 -9.70 -19.03
CA ASP A 166 -11.75 -10.43 -18.64
C ASP A 166 -10.57 -9.51 -18.21
N ALA A 167 -10.86 -8.53 -17.37
CA ALA A 167 -9.88 -7.73 -16.68
C ALA A 167 -9.30 -8.51 -15.50
N GLY A 168 -8.08 -8.20 -15.09
CA GLY A 168 -7.37 -8.84 -13.98
C GLY A 168 -8.06 -8.71 -12.61
N ALA A 169 -7.32 -8.60 -11.53
CA ALA A 169 -7.87 -8.40 -10.19
C ALA A 169 -8.87 -7.23 -10.17
N GLN A 170 -10.03 -7.46 -9.59
CA GLN A 170 -11.16 -6.53 -9.59
C GLN A 170 -11.56 -6.24 -8.15
N GLU A 171 -11.73 -4.97 -7.84
CA GLU A 171 -12.29 -4.49 -6.58
C GLU A 171 -13.36 -3.43 -6.86
N MET A 172 -14.21 -3.13 -5.89
CA MET A 172 -15.38 -2.27 -6.10
C MET A 172 -15.64 -1.32 -4.95
N LEU A 173 -16.29 -0.20 -5.29
CA LEU A 173 -16.92 0.72 -4.36
C LEU A 173 -18.43 0.74 -4.60
N LEU A 174 -19.22 0.86 -3.51
CA LEU A 174 -20.68 0.82 -3.56
C LEU A 174 -21.26 2.18 -3.15
N ALA A 175 -22.13 2.74 -4.01
CA ALA A 175 -22.92 3.94 -3.66
C ALA A 175 -24.37 3.78 -4.13
N GLY A 176 -25.27 3.50 -3.20
CA GLY A 176 -26.67 3.21 -3.52
C GLY A 176 -26.80 2.00 -4.46
N ASP A 177 -27.41 2.17 -5.61
CA ASP A 177 -27.60 1.12 -6.62
C ASP A 177 -26.56 1.16 -7.75
N THR A 178 -25.44 1.82 -7.52
CA THR A 178 -24.32 1.91 -8.45
C THR A 178 -23.05 1.34 -7.82
N LEU A 179 -22.33 0.50 -8.59
CA LEU A 179 -20.97 0.08 -8.27
C LEU A 179 -19.99 0.75 -9.22
N LEU A 180 -18.87 1.16 -8.70
CA LEU A 180 -17.66 1.42 -9.48
C LEU A 180 -16.72 0.24 -9.30
N VAL A 181 -16.47 -0.50 -10.37
CA VAL A 181 -15.53 -1.63 -10.40
C VAL A 181 -14.23 -1.15 -11.02
N MET A 182 -13.11 -1.31 -10.30
CA MET A 182 -11.77 -1.02 -10.76
C MET A 182 -11.05 -2.31 -11.13
N SER A 183 -10.31 -2.27 -12.23
CA SER A 183 -9.52 -3.40 -12.69
C SER A 183 -8.33 -2.96 -13.54
N ARG A 184 -7.42 -3.89 -13.81
CA ARG A 184 -6.29 -3.69 -14.72
C ARG A 184 -6.42 -4.67 -15.87
N THR A 185 -6.11 -4.23 -17.08
CA THR A 185 -6.04 -5.14 -18.22
C THR A 185 -4.70 -5.02 -18.92
N ASN A 186 -4.20 -6.16 -19.36
CA ASN A 186 -2.90 -6.21 -20.02
C ASN A 186 -2.98 -6.33 -21.55
N GLN A 187 -4.09 -6.79 -22.15
CA GLN A 187 -4.02 -7.08 -23.59
C GLN A 187 -5.34 -7.30 -24.35
N TRP A 188 -6.44 -7.80 -23.77
CA TRP A 188 -7.62 -8.19 -24.53
C TRP A 188 -8.84 -7.33 -24.22
N GLY A 189 -9.47 -6.76 -25.25
CA GLY A 189 -10.66 -5.91 -25.08
C GLY A 189 -10.36 -4.42 -24.96
N VAL A 190 -9.09 -4.02 -25.00
CA VAL A 190 -8.67 -2.63 -24.93
C VAL A 190 -8.87 -1.94 -26.27
N PRO A 191 -9.37 -0.68 -26.29
CA PRO A 191 -9.40 0.13 -27.51
C PRO A 191 -8.00 0.24 -28.14
N MET A 192 -7.89 -0.06 -29.43
CA MET A 192 -6.61 -0.13 -30.15
C MET A 192 -5.75 1.14 -30.01
N ARG A 193 -6.36 2.29 -29.71
CA ARG A 193 -5.67 3.57 -29.57
C ARG A 193 -4.90 3.71 -28.25
N LEU A 194 -5.34 3.01 -27.19
CA LEU A 194 -4.65 3.02 -25.89
C LEU A 194 -3.42 2.09 -25.86
N ALA A 195 -3.31 1.18 -26.80
CA ALA A 195 -2.21 0.22 -26.79
C ALA A 195 -1.77 -0.12 -28.23
N PRO A 196 -1.37 0.87 -29.04
CA PRO A 196 -0.93 0.62 -30.40
C PRO A 196 0.29 -0.32 -30.46
N GLU A 197 1.15 -0.30 -29.46
CA GLU A 197 2.35 -1.12 -29.33
C GLU A 197 2.04 -2.58 -29.06
N ILE A 198 0.96 -2.90 -28.33
CA ILE A 198 0.55 -4.29 -28.05
C ILE A 198 0.27 -5.06 -29.35
N TRP A 199 -0.14 -4.36 -30.39
CA TRP A 199 -0.47 -4.95 -31.69
C TRP A 199 0.71 -4.95 -32.67
N ASN A 200 1.81 -4.26 -32.35
CA ASN A 200 3.03 -4.22 -33.15
C ASN A 200 4.19 -4.91 -32.41
N PRO A 201 4.44 -6.21 -32.66
CA PRO A 201 5.49 -6.95 -31.96
C PRO A 201 6.93 -6.44 -32.24
N ASP A 202 7.08 -5.56 -33.19
CA ASP A 202 8.38 -4.99 -33.56
C ASP A 202 8.69 -3.66 -32.82
N VAL A 203 7.71 -3.13 -32.06
CA VAL A 203 7.88 -1.91 -31.24
C VAL A 203 7.97 -2.30 -29.77
N PRO A 204 9.00 -1.88 -29.05
CA PRO A 204 9.11 -2.13 -27.62
C PRO A 204 7.93 -1.49 -26.87
N TYR A 205 7.29 -2.26 -26.00
CA TYR A 205 6.22 -1.76 -25.15
C TYR A 205 6.83 -1.07 -23.92
N TYR A 206 6.63 0.23 -23.84
CA TYR A 206 7.08 1.05 -22.70
C TYR A 206 5.90 1.57 -21.86
N GLY A 207 4.66 1.11 -22.14
CA GLY A 207 3.47 1.60 -21.47
C GLY A 207 3.26 0.97 -20.09
N SER A 208 2.77 1.77 -19.16
CA SER A 208 2.06 1.33 -17.98
C SER A 208 0.85 0.47 -18.41
N GLY A 209 0.31 -0.36 -17.51
CA GLY A 209 -0.94 -1.09 -17.76
C GLY A 209 -2.07 -0.15 -18.15
N ILE A 210 -3.23 -0.70 -18.47
CA ILE A 210 -4.46 0.07 -18.70
C ILE A 210 -5.40 -0.15 -17.52
N SER A 211 -5.79 0.94 -16.87
CA SER A 211 -6.83 0.95 -15.86
C SER A 211 -8.21 0.92 -16.50
N VAL A 212 -9.09 0.10 -15.95
CA VAL A 212 -10.48 -0.02 -16.41
C VAL A 212 -11.40 0.29 -15.25
N LEU A 213 -12.20 1.34 -15.38
CA LEU A 213 -13.23 1.72 -14.44
C LEU A 213 -14.58 1.41 -15.06
N SER A 214 -15.37 0.54 -14.42
CA SER A 214 -16.68 0.12 -14.93
C SER A 214 -17.77 0.56 -13.96
N GLU A 215 -18.73 1.33 -14.45
CA GLU A 215 -19.97 1.63 -13.75
C GLU A 215 -20.97 0.52 -13.96
N VAL A 216 -21.47 -0.06 -12.88
CA VAL A 216 -22.44 -1.16 -12.91
C VAL A 216 -23.73 -0.70 -12.24
N ASP A 217 -24.85 -0.75 -12.97
CA ASP A 217 -26.19 -0.59 -12.43
C ASP A 217 -26.65 -1.92 -11.82
N ILE A 218 -26.96 -1.89 -10.52
CA ILE A 218 -27.43 -3.03 -9.73
C ILE A 218 -28.86 -2.82 -9.19
N SER A 219 -29.59 -1.84 -9.71
CA SER A 219 -30.95 -1.50 -9.26
C SER A 219 -31.96 -2.63 -9.48
N ASP A 220 -31.77 -3.45 -10.51
CA ASP A 220 -32.47 -4.72 -10.71
C ASP A 220 -31.46 -5.86 -10.63
N PRO A 221 -31.42 -6.62 -9.51
CA PRO A 221 -30.46 -7.70 -9.37
C PRO A 221 -30.58 -8.80 -10.43
N ALA A 222 -31.74 -8.95 -11.05
CA ALA A 222 -31.94 -9.93 -12.12
C ALA A 222 -31.45 -9.45 -13.51
N ASP A 223 -31.21 -8.13 -13.67
CA ASP A 223 -30.77 -7.48 -14.92
C ASP A 223 -29.62 -6.49 -14.70
N MET A 224 -28.68 -6.86 -13.84
CA MET A 224 -27.47 -6.05 -13.59
C MET A 224 -26.68 -5.84 -14.89
N ALA A 225 -26.14 -4.64 -15.10
CA ALA A 225 -25.42 -4.32 -16.33
C ALA A 225 -24.28 -3.32 -16.12
N VAL A 226 -23.17 -3.51 -16.84
CA VAL A 226 -22.18 -2.47 -17.04
C VAL A 226 -22.79 -1.41 -17.95
N VAL A 227 -22.93 -0.18 -17.47
CA VAL A 227 -23.55 0.93 -18.20
C VAL A 227 -22.50 1.84 -18.85
N ASN A 228 -21.38 2.05 -18.19
CA ASN A 228 -20.28 2.86 -18.66
C ASN A 228 -18.95 2.17 -18.36
N THR A 229 -17.95 2.38 -19.24
CA THR A 229 -16.58 1.90 -19.02
C THR A 229 -15.59 2.97 -19.45
N LEU A 230 -14.70 3.36 -18.52
CA LEU A 230 -13.60 4.28 -18.76
C LEU A 230 -12.28 3.50 -18.75
N PHE A 231 -11.61 3.52 -19.90
CA PHE A 231 -10.24 3.02 -20.04
C PHE A 231 -9.28 4.20 -19.89
N VAL A 232 -8.27 4.05 -19.07
CA VAL A 232 -7.24 5.06 -18.81
C VAL A 232 -5.88 4.45 -19.07
N ASP A 233 -5.06 5.15 -19.86
CA ASP A 233 -3.64 4.82 -20.05
C ASP A 233 -2.89 5.06 -18.75
N GLY A 234 -2.49 3.98 -18.10
CA GLY A 234 -1.84 4.01 -16.79
C GLY A 234 -2.25 2.84 -15.89
N SER A 235 -1.43 2.56 -14.90
CA SER A 235 -1.68 1.54 -13.88
C SER A 235 -2.53 2.11 -12.75
N TYR A 236 -3.68 1.50 -12.50
CA TYR A 236 -4.47 1.76 -11.31
C TYR A 236 -3.64 1.42 -10.06
N LEU A 237 -3.50 2.38 -9.15
CA LEU A 237 -2.81 2.19 -7.89
C LEU A 237 -3.80 1.88 -6.77
N SER A 238 -4.72 2.80 -6.51
CA SER A 238 -5.77 2.64 -5.48
C SER A 238 -6.89 3.65 -5.69
N ALA A 239 -7.98 3.53 -4.92
CA ALA A 239 -9.05 4.53 -4.87
C ALA A 239 -9.50 4.78 -3.43
N ARG A 240 -10.09 5.94 -3.18
CA ARG A 240 -10.69 6.31 -1.90
C ARG A 240 -12.02 7.00 -2.14
N MET A 241 -13.03 6.65 -1.35
CA MET A 241 -14.35 7.25 -1.44
C MET A 241 -14.75 7.97 -0.15
N VAL A 242 -15.10 9.25 -0.28
CA VAL A 242 -15.68 10.05 0.81
C VAL A 242 -17.10 10.46 0.39
N GLY A 243 -18.09 9.95 1.11
CA GLY A 243 -19.50 10.11 0.71
C GLY A 243 -19.82 9.37 -0.58
N HIS A 244 -20.03 10.09 -1.69
CA HIS A 244 -20.25 9.53 -3.03
C HIS A 244 -19.14 9.90 -4.02
N THR A 245 -18.10 10.57 -3.54
CA THR A 245 -17.00 11.04 -4.38
C THR A 245 -15.81 10.09 -4.25
N VAL A 246 -15.45 9.48 -5.35
CA VAL A 246 -14.31 8.59 -5.48
C VAL A 246 -13.12 9.35 -6.05
N ARG A 247 -11.95 9.14 -5.46
CA ARG A 247 -10.67 9.59 -6.00
C ARG A 247 -9.85 8.38 -6.39
N VAL A 248 -9.66 8.24 -7.70
CA VAL A 248 -8.91 7.13 -8.29
C VAL A 248 -7.51 7.63 -8.62
N VAL A 249 -6.51 6.92 -8.17
CA VAL A 249 -5.10 7.22 -8.44
C VAL A 249 -4.56 6.27 -9.51
N VAL A 250 -3.98 6.86 -10.55
CA VAL A 250 -3.41 6.15 -11.69
C VAL A 250 -1.99 6.67 -11.92
N ASP A 251 -1.07 5.77 -12.18
CA ASP A 251 0.30 6.09 -12.59
C ASP A 251 0.48 5.78 -14.08
N SER A 252 0.81 6.79 -14.88
CA SER A 252 0.92 6.73 -16.33
C SER A 252 2.31 7.12 -16.81
N TYR A 253 2.79 6.44 -17.85
CA TYR A 253 4.08 6.74 -18.47
C TYR A 253 3.90 7.21 -19.92
N PRO A 254 4.90 7.93 -20.49
CA PRO A 254 4.83 8.39 -21.88
C PRO A 254 4.58 7.25 -22.87
N THR A 255 3.65 7.43 -23.79
CA THR A 255 3.25 6.42 -24.77
C THR A 255 3.39 6.90 -26.22
N GLY A 256 3.41 5.96 -27.18
CA GLY A 256 3.51 6.28 -28.60
C GLY A 256 4.87 6.86 -29.02
N LEU A 257 5.92 6.71 -28.21
CA LEU A 257 7.30 7.06 -28.55
C LEU A 257 7.97 5.85 -29.23
N GLU A 258 8.07 5.89 -30.56
CA GLU A 258 8.61 4.77 -31.36
C GLU A 258 10.15 4.69 -31.24
N PHE A 259 10.66 4.33 -30.06
CA PHE A 259 12.07 4.12 -29.86
C PHE A 259 12.61 2.90 -30.62
N VAL A 260 13.88 2.95 -31.01
CA VAL A 260 14.56 1.86 -31.70
C VAL A 260 15.66 1.26 -30.80
N TYR A 261 15.88 -0.04 -30.95
CA TYR A 261 17.01 -0.73 -30.33
C TYR A 261 18.23 -0.79 -31.26
N PRO A 262 19.46 -0.94 -30.71
CA PRO A 262 20.65 -1.11 -31.50
C PRO A 262 20.53 -2.33 -32.42
N THR A 263 20.64 -2.11 -33.74
CA THR A 263 20.68 -3.18 -34.75
C THR A 263 22.10 -3.70 -34.90
N GLY A 264 22.52 -4.58 -33.98
CA GLY A 264 23.87 -5.16 -33.94
C GLY A 264 24.58 -4.93 -32.62
N SER A 265 25.83 -5.36 -32.50
CA SER A 265 26.63 -5.22 -31.28
C SER A 265 27.64 -4.11 -31.35
N GLY A 266 27.82 -3.38 -30.25
CA GLY A 266 28.90 -2.42 -30.03
C GLY A 266 28.50 -0.95 -30.16
N LEU A 267 29.33 -0.08 -29.61
CA LEU A 267 29.13 1.36 -29.42
C LEU A 267 28.65 2.15 -30.66
N ARG A 268 28.88 1.65 -31.86
CA ARG A 268 28.43 2.34 -33.08
C ARG A 268 26.92 2.14 -33.28
N ALA A 269 26.42 0.91 -33.02
CA ALA A 269 25.00 0.62 -33.14
C ALA A 269 24.20 1.32 -32.02
N GLU A 270 24.77 1.36 -30.82
CA GLU A 270 24.19 2.05 -29.67
C GLU A 270 24.08 3.57 -29.94
N ARG A 271 25.13 4.21 -30.37
CA ARG A 271 25.10 5.66 -30.72
C ARG A 271 24.15 6.01 -31.86
N GLU A 272 23.96 5.11 -32.82
CA GLU A 272 22.98 5.33 -33.90
C GLU A 272 21.54 5.18 -33.38
N ALA A 273 21.28 4.19 -32.51
CA ALA A 273 19.97 4.02 -31.88
C ALA A 273 19.66 5.23 -30.96
N GLU A 274 20.61 5.65 -30.12
CA GLU A 274 20.46 6.82 -29.24
C GLU A 274 20.16 8.09 -30.06
N ARG A 275 20.88 8.32 -31.17
CA ARG A 275 20.61 9.47 -32.04
C ARG A 275 19.19 9.45 -32.61
N ILE A 276 18.68 8.28 -33.00
CA ILE A 276 17.30 8.14 -33.49
C ILE A 276 16.30 8.37 -32.34
N ASN A 277 16.56 7.78 -31.18
CA ASN A 277 15.69 7.92 -30.02
C ASN A 277 15.59 9.38 -29.54
N ARG A 278 16.69 10.14 -29.58
CA ARG A 278 16.66 11.60 -29.32
C ARG A 278 15.76 12.33 -30.32
N GLN A 279 15.80 11.95 -31.62
CA GLN A 279 14.93 12.54 -32.62
C GLN A 279 13.45 12.20 -32.36
N VAL A 280 13.13 10.99 -31.87
CA VAL A 280 11.75 10.62 -31.47
C VAL A 280 11.23 11.56 -30.38
N ILE A 281 12.06 11.89 -29.39
CA ILE A 281 11.68 12.86 -28.34
C ILE A 281 11.50 14.27 -28.93
N GLU A 282 12.42 14.73 -29.77
CA GLU A 282 12.30 16.04 -30.39
C GLU A 282 11.04 16.19 -31.24
N ASP A 283 10.61 15.13 -31.91
CA ASP A 283 9.42 15.10 -32.78
C ASP A 283 8.11 14.80 -32.01
N SER A 284 8.18 14.43 -30.73
CA SER A 284 7.01 14.11 -29.90
C SER A 284 6.07 15.30 -29.70
N THR A 285 4.83 15.01 -29.44
CA THR A 285 3.78 15.99 -29.14
C THR A 285 3.25 15.80 -27.71
N ILE A 286 2.47 16.74 -27.19
CA ILE A 286 1.94 16.65 -25.83
C ILE A 286 1.12 15.36 -25.61
N GLU A 287 0.49 14.83 -26.66
CA GLU A 287 -0.30 13.59 -26.59
C GLU A 287 0.54 12.35 -26.25
N ASN A 288 1.87 12.42 -26.38
CA ASN A 288 2.77 11.34 -25.98
C ASN A 288 3.11 11.35 -24.48
N TRP A 289 2.87 12.46 -23.79
CA TRP A 289 3.32 12.72 -22.43
C TRP A 289 2.17 12.79 -21.41
N LEU A 290 0.94 13.01 -21.88
CA LEU A 290 -0.25 13.03 -21.04
C LEU A 290 -1.05 11.74 -21.23
N PRO A 291 -1.60 11.16 -20.14
CA PRO A 291 -2.42 9.96 -20.23
C PRO A 291 -3.65 10.17 -21.12
N TYR A 292 -3.97 9.15 -21.86
CA TYR A 292 -5.11 9.12 -22.78
C TYR A 292 -6.26 8.32 -22.17
N PHE A 293 -7.50 8.67 -22.50
CA PHE A 293 -8.66 7.92 -22.10
C PHE A 293 -9.56 7.54 -23.28
N VAL A 294 -10.30 6.46 -23.09
CA VAL A 294 -11.45 6.08 -23.93
C VAL A 294 -12.62 5.76 -23.03
N MET A 295 -13.73 6.47 -23.22
CA MET A 295 -14.99 6.25 -22.53
C MET A 295 -15.98 5.58 -23.45
N GLU A 296 -16.55 4.47 -23.00
CA GLU A 296 -17.63 3.76 -23.68
C GLU A 296 -18.92 3.85 -22.87
N GLU A 297 -19.93 4.53 -23.43
CA GLU A 297 -21.26 4.61 -22.85
C GLU A 297 -22.22 3.64 -23.55
N LYS A 298 -22.91 2.80 -22.80
CA LYS A 298 -23.95 1.92 -23.36
C LYS A 298 -25.30 2.65 -23.37
N ARG A 299 -25.82 2.99 -24.56
CA ARG A 299 -27.13 3.60 -24.77
C ARG A 299 -28.07 2.63 -25.43
N GLY A 300 -28.69 1.74 -24.65
CA GLY A 300 -29.50 0.62 -25.17
C GLY A 300 -28.62 -0.37 -25.97
N ASN A 301 -28.95 -0.61 -27.23
CA ASN A 301 -28.18 -1.52 -28.12
C ASN A 301 -27.03 -0.81 -28.86
N ARG A 302 -26.61 0.38 -28.46
CA ARG A 302 -25.52 1.12 -29.09
C ARG A 302 -24.49 1.53 -28.04
N SER A 303 -23.23 1.46 -28.41
CA SER A 303 -22.14 2.05 -27.69
C SER A 303 -21.79 3.41 -28.31
N VAL A 304 -21.54 4.40 -27.49
CA VAL A 304 -21.01 5.71 -27.87
C VAL A 304 -19.63 5.82 -27.25
N THR A 305 -18.64 6.14 -28.07
CA THR A 305 -17.24 6.26 -27.62
C THR A 305 -16.84 7.74 -27.64
N THR A 306 -16.25 8.20 -26.55
CA THR A 306 -15.57 9.49 -26.40
C THR A 306 -14.12 9.23 -26.03
N GLU A 307 -13.18 9.95 -26.61
CA GLU A 307 -11.76 9.74 -26.36
C GLU A 307 -10.97 11.04 -26.35
N GLY A 308 -9.83 11.09 -25.66
CA GLY A 308 -8.96 12.27 -25.59
C GLY A 308 -7.84 12.15 -24.58
N THR A 309 -7.12 13.23 -24.35
CA THR A 309 -6.20 13.36 -23.21
C THR A 309 -6.99 13.48 -21.92
N LEU A 310 -6.53 12.79 -20.87
CA LEU A 310 -7.23 12.77 -19.57
C LEU A 310 -7.00 14.05 -18.79
N LEU A 311 -5.86 14.70 -18.99
CA LEU A 311 -5.41 15.91 -18.30
C LEU A 311 -5.37 17.10 -19.24
N ASP A 312 -5.81 18.24 -18.74
CA ASP A 312 -5.49 19.55 -19.33
C ASP A 312 -4.09 19.99 -18.85
N CYS A 313 -3.32 20.64 -19.72
CA CYS A 313 -1.97 21.11 -19.37
C CYS A 313 -1.97 22.05 -18.16
N GLU A 314 -3.03 22.83 -17.97
CA GLU A 314 -3.22 23.75 -16.85
C GLU A 314 -3.52 23.00 -15.51
N GLN A 315 -3.92 21.74 -15.58
CA GLN A 315 -4.15 20.85 -14.44
C GLN A 315 -2.96 19.90 -14.19
N THR A 316 -1.84 20.13 -14.87
CA THR A 316 -0.63 19.33 -14.76
C THR A 316 0.46 20.14 -14.06
N PHE A 317 1.13 19.51 -13.11
CA PHE A 317 2.15 20.13 -12.28
C PHE A 317 3.47 19.38 -12.41
N ALA A 318 4.57 20.06 -12.10
CA ALA A 318 5.87 19.43 -11.91
C ALA A 318 6.48 19.93 -10.59
N PRO A 319 7.17 19.07 -9.83
CA PRO A 319 8.02 19.50 -8.72
C PRO A 319 9.16 20.39 -9.26
N GLN A 320 9.72 21.25 -8.39
CA GLN A 320 10.89 22.07 -8.79
C GLN A 320 12.11 21.23 -9.11
N GLU A 321 12.30 20.13 -8.41
CA GLU A 321 13.28 19.11 -8.73
C GLU A 321 12.61 18.03 -9.56
N PHE A 322 13.26 17.63 -10.63
CA PHE A 322 12.73 16.62 -11.53
C PHE A 322 12.51 15.30 -10.80
N SER A 323 11.25 14.86 -10.76
CA SER A 323 10.80 13.66 -10.05
C SER A 323 10.56 12.47 -10.95
N GLY A 324 10.63 12.65 -12.25
CA GLY A 324 10.38 11.59 -13.19
C GLY A 324 9.58 12.03 -14.41
N LEU A 325 9.46 11.12 -15.39
CA LEU A 325 8.62 11.28 -16.59
C LEU A 325 7.27 10.55 -16.45
N GLY A 326 7.03 9.82 -15.36
CA GLY A 326 5.73 9.31 -14.99
C GLY A 326 4.77 10.45 -14.68
N THR A 327 3.49 10.22 -14.87
CA THR A 327 2.41 11.16 -14.52
C THR A 327 1.46 10.50 -13.56
N LEU A 328 1.56 10.89 -12.30
CA LEU A 328 0.61 10.51 -11.27
C LEU A 328 -0.67 11.32 -11.46
N VAL A 329 -1.80 10.65 -11.64
CA VAL A 329 -3.10 11.27 -11.90
C VAL A 329 -4.08 10.95 -10.79
N VAL A 330 -4.76 11.96 -10.28
CA VAL A 330 -5.90 11.82 -9.38
C VAL A 330 -7.17 12.20 -10.11
N LEU A 331 -8.00 11.20 -10.41
CA LEU A 331 -9.33 11.36 -10.99
C LEU A 331 -10.35 11.57 -9.86
N THR A 332 -11.21 12.56 -9.98
CA THR A 332 -12.34 12.77 -9.07
C THR A 332 -13.64 12.40 -9.77
N ILE A 333 -14.39 11.44 -9.22
CA ILE A 333 -15.62 10.90 -9.80
C ILE A 333 -16.73 10.98 -8.76
N ASP A 334 -17.82 11.71 -9.05
CA ASP A 334 -19.05 11.61 -8.27
C ASP A 334 -19.90 10.45 -8.81
N ILE A 335 -19.78 9.29 -8.18
CA ILE A 335 -20.45 8.05 -8.61
C ILE A 335 -21.97 8.19 -8.64
N SER A 336 -22.57 9.16 -7.91
CA SER A 336 -24.01 9.42 -7.95
C SER A 336 -24.47 10.13 -9.23
N GLN A 337 -23.54 10.72 -9.97
CA GLN A 337 -23.80 11.37 -11.28
C GLN A 337 -23.45 10.47 -12.46
N GLY A 338 -22.81 9.34 -12.19
CA GLY A 338 -22.30 8.41 -13.19
C GLY A 338 -20.82 8.62 -13.49
N LEU A 339 -20.25 7.67 -14.23
CA LEU A 339 -18.85 7.69 -14.63
C LEU A 339 -18.65 8.67 -15.79
N GLU A 340 -17.90 9.74 -15.53
CA GLU A 340 -17.46 10.72 -16.53
C GLU A 340 -15.94 10.92 -16.42
N PRO A 341 -15.21 11.11 -17.53
CA PRO A 341 -13.79 11.42 -17.52
C PRO A 341 -13.57 12.91 -17.18
N ALA A 342 -14.01 13.35 -16.00
CA ALA A 342 -13.98 14.75 -15.59
C ALA A 342 -13.06 14.92 -14.36
N ASP A 343 -12.56 16.14 -14.18
CA ASP A 343 -11.86 16.61 -12.98
C ASP A 343 -10.63 15.75 -12.60
N ALA A 344 -9.64 15.70 -13.50
CA ALA A 344 -8.35 15.10 -13.25
C ALA A 344 -7.28 16.15 -12.94
N VAL A 345 -6.41 15.85 -11.97
CA VAL A 345 -5.19 16.62 -11.69
C VAL A 345 -3.99 15.69 -11.80
N GLY A 346 -2.90 16.17 -12.39
CA GLY A 346 -1.69 15.38 -12.62
C GLY A 346 -0.43 16.04 -12.07
N VAL A 347 0.52 15.24 -11.64
CA VAL A 347 1.87 15.67 -11.30
C VAL A 347 2.89 14.75 -11.97
N PHE A 348 3.97 15.34 -12.52
CA PHE A 348 5.10 14.55 -13.03
C PHE A 348 5.90 13.97 -11.88
N ALA A 349 5.49 12.79 -11.46
CA ALA A 349 6.10 11.97 -10.43
C ALA A 349 5.60 10.53 -10.59
N ASP A 350 6.30 9.60 -9.99
CA ASP A 350 5.82 8.22 -9.83
C ASP A 350 5.04 8.10 -8.50
N GLY A 351 4.23 7.06 -8.33
CA GLY A 351 3.48 6.80 -7.11
C GLY A 351 3.37 5.31 -6.82
N ASP A 352 3.50 4.92 -5.55
CA ASP A 352 3.34 3.54 -5.13
C ASP A 352 2.41 3.37 -3.92
N THR A 353 2.47 4.26 -2.94
CA THR A 353 1.70 4.16 -1.70
C THR A 353 0.70 5.31 -1.55
N ILE A 354 -0.57 4.97 -1.32
CA ILE A 354 -1.67 5.94 -1.23
C ILE A 354 -2.23 5.96 0.19
N TYR A 355 -2.28 7.13 0.79
CA TYR A 355 -3.00 7.38 2.04
C TYR A 355 -4.02 8.50 1.84
N ALA A 356 -5.20 8.40 2.45
CA ALA A 356 -6.18 9.49 2.43
C ALA A 356 -6.85 9.69 3.78
N SER A 357 -6.99 10.95 4.15
CA SER A 357 -7.93 11.43 5.17
C SER A 357 -9.26 11.84 4.53
N GLN A 358 -10.18 12.40 5.31
CA GLN A 358 -11.44 12.90 4.77
C GLN A 358 -11.27 14.16 3.89
N GLU A 359 -10.15 14.87 3.99
CA GLU A 359 -9.89 16.15 3.34
C GLU A 359 -8.64 16.16 2.45
N SER A 360 -7.77 15.17 2.61
CA SER A 360 -6.47 15.10 1.91
C SER A 360 -6.19 13.70 1.36
N LEU A 361 -5.46 13.65 0.26
CA LEU A 361 -4.89 12.43 -0.31
C LEU A 361 -3.39 12.64 -0.44
N TYR A 362 -2.63 11.67 0.03
CA TYR A 362 -1.18 11.64 -0.03
C TYR A 362 -0.75 10.48 -0.92
N VAL A 363 0.17 10.77 -1.82
CA VAL A 363 0.81 9.77 -2.67
C VAL A 363 2.29 9.78 -2.39
N ALA A 364 2.83 8.65 -2.03
CA ALA A 364 4.24 8.49 -1.71
C ALA A 364 4.95 7.62 -2.74
N THR A 365 6.21 7.96 -3.02
CA THR A 365 7.08 7.26 -3.96
C THR A 365 8.45 7.05 -3.35
N GLN A 366 8.95 5.83 -3.45
CA GLN A 366 10.31 5.53 -3.01
C GLN A 366 11.32 5.94 -4.08
N ARG A 367 12.37 6.65 -3.67
CA ARG A 367 13.47 7.05 -4.54
C ARG A 367 14.78 6.40 -4.08
N TRP A 368 15.41 5.74 -5.03
CA TRP A 368 16.73 5.16 -4.85
C TRP A 368 17.78 6.08 -5.44
N HIS A 369 18.59 6.70 -4.58
CA HIS A 369 19.70 7.53 -5.03
C HIS A 369 20.89 6.66 -5.39
N ASP A 370 21.08 6.41 -6.69
CA ASP A 370 22.21 5.64 -7.18
C ASP A 370 23.48 6.54 -7.18
N TRP A 371 24.53 6.10 -6.48
CA TRP A 371 25.81 6.78 -6.37
C TRP A 371 26.51 7.05 -7.71
N VAL A 372 26.06 6.42 -8.79
CA VAL A 372 26.60 6.60 -10.15
C VAL A 372 26.16 7.92 -10.78
N THR A 373 25.05 8.50 -10.38
CA THR A 373 24.50 9.74 -10.94
C THR A 373 25.00 11.01 -10.26
N LEU A 374 25.67 10.91 -9.11
CA LEU A 374 26.21 12.07 -8.42
C LEU A 374 27.55 12.47 -9.03
N GLU A 375 27.58 13.53 -9.84
CA GLU A 375 28.81 14.11 -10.46
C GLU A 375 29.83 14.56 -9.40
N ASP A 376 29.42 14.83 -8.17
CA ASP A 376 30.28 15.23 -7.07
C ASP A 376 30.53 14.06 -6.11
N ALA A 377 31.73 13.49 -6.17
CA ALA A 377 32.19 12.42 -5.29
C ALA A 377 32.18 12.80 -3.78
N GLN A 378 31.97 14.07 -3.45
CA GLN A 378 31.83 14.57 -2.09
C GLN A 378 30.36 14.45 -1.64
N ALA A 379 29.40 14.82 -2.48
CA ALA A 379 27.97 14.63 -2.27
C ALA A 379 27.62 13.13 -2.19
N ALA A 380 28.22 12.30 -3.07
CA ALA A 380 28.09 10.83 -3.02
C ALA A 380 28.59 10.17 -1.73
N LYS A 381 29.35 10.88 -0.90
CA LYS A 381 29.78 10.38 0.42
C LYS A 381 28.86 10.80 1.56
N GLU A 382 28.03 11.81 1.35
CA GLU A 382 27.13 12.36 2.37
C GLU A 382 25.73 11.76 2.29
N PHE A 383 25.30 11.22 1.14
CA PHE A 383 23.99 10.60 1.01
C PHE A 383 24.03 9.35 0.09
N VAL A 384 23.92 8.17 0.67
CA VAL A 384 23.61 6.91 -0.01
C VAL A 384 22.44 6.33 0.74
N GLY A 385 21.25 6.43 0.21
CA GLY A 385 20.06 5.95 0.90
C GLY A 385 18.82 5.97 0.03
N VAL A 386 17.74 5.50 0.61
CA VAL A 386 16.38 5.60 0.08
C VAL A 386 15.74 6.82 0.68
N THR A 387 15.03 7.59 -0.13
CA THR A 387 14.10 8.61 0.35
C THR A 387 12.68 8.29 -0.12
N THR A 388 11.72 8.85 0.58
CA THR A 388 10.32 8.82 0.17
C THR A 388 9.87 10.23 -0.14
N GLU A 389 9.49 10.48 -1.39
CA GLU A 389 8.82 11.69 -1.81
C GLU A 389 7.32 11.56 -1.58
N ILE A 390 6.67 12.62 -1.08
CA ILE A 390 5.26 12.62 -0.71
C ILE A 390 4.58 13.81 -1.37
N HIS A 391 3.50 13.55 -2.12
CA HIS A 391 2.67 14.55 -2.77
C HIS A 391 1.32 14.65 -2.07
N LYS A 392 0.91 15.87 -1.67
CA LYS A 392 -0.37 16.14 -1.02
C LYS A 392 -1.35 16.75 -2.00
N PHE A 393 -2.55 16.19 -2.03
CA PHE A 393 -3.71 16.75 -2.71
C PHE A 393 -4.78 17.04 -1.67
N GLU A 394 -5.43 18.21 -1.75
CA GLU A 394 -6.58 18.57 -0.92
C GLU A 394 -7.87 18.55 -1.73
N PHE A 395 -8.96 18.32 -1.04
CA PHE A 395 -10.29 18.33 -1.62
C PHE A 395 -11.37 18.76 -0.61
N SER A 396 -12.48 19.25 -1.10
CA SER A 396 -13.64 19.61 -0.29
C SER A 396 -14.91 19.03 -0.90
N GLY A 397 -15.47 18.01 -0.24
CA GLY A 397 -16.65 17.31 -0.73
C GLY A 397 -16.44 16.72 -2.12
N ALA A 398 -17.34 17.03 -3.08
CA ALA A 398 -17.29 16.53 -4.45
C ALA A 398 -16.37 17.37 -5.39
N ALA A 399 -15.65 18.35 -4.88
CA ALA A 399 -14.74 19.13 -5.71
C ALA A 399 -13.55 18.29 -6.20
N ALA A 400 -13.02 18.67 -7.36
CA ALA A 400 -11.77 18.11 -7.88
C ALA A 400 -10.66 18.21 -6.83
N ALA A 401 -9.78 17.22 -6.82
CA ALA A 401 -8.59 17.29 -6.01
C ALA A 401 -7.68 18.43 -6.50
N THR A 402 -7.01 19.10 -5.59
CA THR A 402 -6.06 20.16 -5.90
C THR A 402 -4.70 19.79 -5.33
N TYR A 403 -3.68 19.77 -6.14
CA TYR A 403 -2.32 19.56 -5.69
C TYR A 403 -1.85 20.77 -4.87
N VAL A 404 -1.38 20.58 -3.64
CA VAL A 404 -1.10 21.67 -2.72
C VAL A 404 0.33 21.71 -2.19
N ALA A 405 0.99 20.55 -1.99
CA ALA A 405 2.32 20.50 -1.46
C ALA A 405 3.04 19.19 -1.79
N SER A 406 4.37 19.21 -1.73
CA SER A 406 5.18 18.01 -1.67
C SER A 406 6.35 18.15 -0.71
N GLY A 407 6.90 17.02 -0.30
CA GLY A 407 8.06 16.95 0.58
C GLY A 407 8.76 15.62 0.44
N GLU A 408 9.90 15.50 1.11
CA GLU A 408 10.72 14.30 1.09
C GLU A 408 11.14 13.93 2.51
N VAL A 409 11.16 12.64 2.80
CA VAL A 409 11.67 12.09 4.06
C VAL A 409 12.71 11.01 3.80
N GLU A 410 13.68 10.88 4.69
CA GLU A 410 14.65 9.80 4.66
C GLU A 410 13.98 8.45 4.93
N GLY A 411 14.39 7.42 4.18
CA GLY A 411 13.91 6.05 4.32
C GLY A 411 12.74 5.72 3.40
N PHE A 412 12.26 4.49 3.49
CA PHE A 412 11.12 3.96 2.75
C PHE A 412 9.94 3.66 3.68
N LEU A 413 8.75 3.75 3.16
CA LEU A 413 7.50 3.36 3.83
C LEU A 413 7.30 1.85 3.78
N LEU A 414 6.68 1.29 4.82
CA LEU A 414 6.20 -0.09 4.76
C LEU A 414 4.97 -0.20 3.84
N ASN A 415 3.98 0.64 4.07
CA ASN A 415 2.70 0.72 3.37
C ASN A 415 1.96 1.99 3.82
N GLN A 416 0.68 2.14 3.46
CA GLN A 416 -0.15 3.31 3.82
C GLN A 416 -0.26 3.56 5.33
N TRP A 417 -0.20 2.52 6.19
CA TRP A 417 -0.22 2.66 7.66
C TRP A 417 0.94 3.42 8.24
N ALA A 418 2.03 3.48 7.48
CA ALA A 418 3.16 4.31 7.84
C ALA A 418 2.84 5.82 7.77
N MET A 419 1.70 6.20 7.21
CA MET A 419 1.22 7.59 7.11
C MET A 419 -0.06 7.80 7.91
N SER A 420 -0.23 8.99 8.49
CA SER A 420 -1.46 9.41 9.18
C SER A 420 -1.54 10.92 9.29
N GLU A 421 -2.61 11.53 8.82
CA GLU A 421 -2.88 12.94 9.05
C GLU A 421 -3.58 13.15 10.40
N TYR A 422 -3.07 14.07 11.21
CA TYR A 422 -3.67 14.41 12.49
C TYR A 422 -3.49 15.89 12.83
N ASN A 423 -4.59 16.58 13.08
CA ASN A 423 -4.59 18.02 13.35
C ASN A 423 -3.89 18.89 12.27
N GLY A 424 -3.92 18.43 11.01
CA GLY A 424 -3.31 19.14 9.87
C GLY A 424 -1.83 18.84 9.65
N ASP A 425 -1.19 18.02 10.49
CA ASP A 425 0.18 17.54 10.30
C ASP A 425 0.15 16.09 9.77
N LEU A 426 1.04 15.77 8.83
CA LEU A 426 1.25 14.40 8.36
C LEU A 426 2.32 13.72 9.21
N ARG A 427 2.01 12.57 9.78
CA ARG A 427 2.93 11.70 10.52
C ARG A 427 3.37 10.58 9.60
N VAL A 428 4.67 10.32 9.55
CA VAL A 428 5.27 9.35 8.62
C VAL A 428 6.27 8.48 9.36
N ALA A 429 6.14 7.15 9.21
CA ALA A 429 7.09 6.19 9.75
C ALA A 429 7.92 5.57 8.62
N THR A 430 9.24 5.65 8.70
CA THR A 430 10.15 5.17 7.67
C THR A 430 11.24 4.29 8.25
N THR A 431 11.82 3.42 7.41
CA THR A 431 13.04 2.68 7.69
C THR A 431 14.12 3.13 6.71
N SER A 432 15.34 3.40 7.21
CA SER A 432 16.50 3.64 6.38
C SER A 432 16.90 2.38 5.60
N GLU A 433 17.91 2.47 4.76
CA GLU A 433 18.37 1.42 3.82
C GLU A 433 18.49 0.03 4.45
N PRO A 434 17.92 -1.03 3.87
CA PRO A 434 18.01 -2.39 4.40
C PRO A 434 19.38 -3.03 4.15
N GLU A 435 19.93 -3.75 5.15
CA GLU A 435 21.24 -4.43 5.11
C GLU A 435 21.45 -5.40 3.93
N TRP A 436 20.40 -6.01 3.38
CA TRP A 436 20.52 -7.06 2.36
C TRP A 436 20.94 -6.55 0.96
N TRP A 437 20.97 -5.23 0.75
CA TRP A 437 21.23 -4.62 -0.56
C TRP A 437 22.69 -4.34 -0.84
N GLY A 438 23.61 -4.95 -0.09
CA GLY A 438 25.03 -4.78 -0.29
C GLY A 438 25.54 -3.40 0.14
N GLY A 439 24.81 -2.74 1.02
CA GLY A 439 25.25 -1.57 1.76
C GLY A 439 26.62 -1.82 2.39
N ARG A 440 27.37 -0.77 2.60
CA ARG A 440 28.70 -0.87 3.21
C ARG A 440 28.57 -1.64 4.53
N ASP A 441 29.54 -2.50 4.80
CA ASP A 441 29.72 -3.36 5.98
C ASP A 441 29.49 -2.66 7.35
N ASP A 442 29.27 -1.33 7.34
CA ASP A 442 29.16 -0.48 8.52
C ASP A 442 27.81 0.29 8.64
N SER A 443 26.87 0.19 7.66
CA SER A 443 25.54 0.83 7.75
C SER A 443 24.54 -0.10 8.43
N VAL A 444 24.00 0.35 9.56
CA VAL A 444 22.96 -0.38 10.30
C VAL A 444 21.65 0.36 10.08
N SER A 445 20.62 -0.32 9.55
CA SER A 445 19.29 0.27 9.37
C SER A 445 18.73 0.78 10.70
N GLU A 446 17.94 1.84 10.64
CA GLU A 446 17.14 2.33 11.74
C GLU A 446 15.81 2.87 11.22
N SER A 447 14.83 2.97 12.12
CA SER A 447 13.52 3.47 11.76
C SER A 447 13.22 4.78 12.48
N PHE A 448 12.35 5.58 11.86
CA PHE A 448 12.00 6.94 12.29
C PHE A 448 10.49 7.11 12.33
N VAL A 449 10.03 8.03 13.17
CA VAL A 449 8.71 8.67 13.01
C VAL A 449 8.94 10.16 12.88
N LYS A 450 8.49 10.70 11.75
CA LYS A 450 8.64 12.09 11.34
C LYS A 450 7.28 12.76 11.30
N VAL A 451 7.27 14.07 11.53
CA VAL A 451 6.05 14.88 11.42
C VAL A 451 6.30 15.99 10.41
N LEU A 452 5.43 16.06 9.42
CA LEU A 452 5.49 17.05 8.35
C LEU A 452 4.32 18.02 8.47
N ARG A 453 4.59 19.31 8.22
CA ARG A 453 3.57 20.37 8.19
C ARG A 453 3.58 21.05 6.84
N GLU A 454 2.40 21.28 6.29
CA GLU A 454 2.25 22.06 5.08
C GLU A 454 2.57 23.55 5.32
N GLY A 455 3.38 24.12 4.42
CA GLY A 455 3.72 25.53 4.41
C GLY A 455 4.16 25.98 3.01
N GLU A 456 3.44 26.91 2.39
CA GLU A 456 3.78 27.55 1.10
C GLU A 456 4.12 26.56 -0.05
N GLY A 457 3.37 25.45 -0.14
CA GLY A 457 3.55 24.43 -1.20
C GLY A 457 4.59 23.35 -0.87
N VAL A 458 5.09 23.33 0.38
CA VAL A 458 6.07 22.36 0.85
C VAL A 458 5.54 21.63 2.08
N LEU A 459 5.80 20.33 2.18
CA LEU A 459 5.65 19.55 3.41
C LEU A 459 6.98 19.61 4.18
N GLU A 460 7.05 20.49 5.17
CA GLU A 460 8.25 20.70 5.98
C GLU A 460 8.32 19.74 7.15
N GLU A 461 9.43 19.03 7.33
CA GLU A 461 9.67 18.24 8.53
C GLU A 461 9.82 19.18 9.75
N ILE A 462 8.89 19.07 10.70
CA ILE A 462 8.87 19.89 11.92
C ILE A 462 9.35 19.14 13.17
N GLY A 463 9.40 17.81 13.12
CA GLY A 463 9.85 16.98 14.22
C GLY A 463 10.13 15.55 13.81
N GLU A 464 11.03 14.91 14.56
CA GLU A 464 11.49 13.56 14.31
C GLU A 464 11.83 12.84 15.62
N VAL A 465 11.58 11.54 15.65
CA VAL A 465 12.17 10.60 16.59
C VAL A 465 12.75 9.42 15.83
N GLY A 466 14.01 9.10 16.04
CA GLY A 466 14.78 8.04 15.39
C GLY A 466 15.32 7.02 16.37
N GLU A 467 16.35 6.29 15.94
CA GLU A 467 17.02 5.20 16.67
C GLU A 467 16.08 4.04 17.04
N LEU A 468 14.97 3.86 16.27
CA LEU A 468 14.04 2.77 16.47
C LEU A 468 14.57 1.52 15.76
N GLY A 469 14.64 0.38 16.44
CA GLY A 469 14.97 -0.93 15.86
C GLY A 469 16.28 -0.94 15.05
N ARG A 470 17.41 -0.55 15.64
CA ARG A 470 18.71 -0.55 14.94
C ARG A 470 19.08 -1.94 14.42
N GLY A 471 19.27 -2.07 13.10
CA GLY A 471 19.46 -3.34 12.39
C GLY A 471 18.16 -4.09 12.12
N GLU A 472 17.02 -3.41 12.22
CA GLU A 472 15.68 -3.93 12.02
C GLU A 472 14.96 -3.10 10.96
N ARG A 473 13.77 -3.53 10.52
CA ARG A 473 12.85 -2.75 9.70
C ARG A 473 11.49 -2.68 10.36
N ILE A 474 10.66 -1.72 9.98
CA ILE A 474 9.25 -1.64 10.39
C ILE A 474 8.47 -2.82 9.77
N TYR A 475 7.62 -3.44 10.59
CA TYR A 475 6.67 -4.50 10.21
C TYR A 475 5.23 -4.09 10.41
N SER A 476 4.93 -3.19 11.31
CA SER A 476 3.65 -2.50 11.39
C SER A 476 3.74 -1.16 12.08
N VAL A 477 2.80 -0.28 11.75
CA VAL A 477 2.61 1.02 12.37
C VAL A 477 1.13 1.18 12.70
N ARG A 478 0.84 1.78 13.84
CA ARG A 478 -0.53 2.18 14.20
C ARG A 478 -0.53 3.53 14.91
N TYR A 479 -1.26 4.47 14.35
CA TYR A 479 -1.49 5.77 14.98
C TYR A 479 -2.85 5.78 15.68
N ILE A 480 -2.89 6.21 16.96
CA ILE A 480 -4.12 6.34 17.73
C ILE A 480 -4.05 7.67 18.51
N GLY A 481 -4.82 8.66 18.09
CA GLY A 481 -4.74 10.01 18.66
C GLY A 481 -3.31 10.54 18.65
N ASP A 482 -2.80 10.94 19.80
CA ASP A 482 -1.44 11.49 19.97
C ASP A 482 -0.34 10.42 20.14
N THR A 483 -0.64 9.15 19.89
CA THR A 483 0.32 8.06 20.11
C THR A 483 0.52 7.26 18.82
N ALA A 484 1.78 6.91 18.53
CA ALA A 484 2.11 5.91 17.51
C ALA A 484 2.64 4.64 18.18
N TYR A 485 2.26 3.51 17.61
CA TYR A 485 2.76 2.19 17.92
C TYR A 485 3.53 1.68 16.70
N VAL A 486 4.82 1.38 16.89
CA VAL A 486 5.70 0.94 15.81
C VAL A 486 6.31 -0.40 16.19
N VAL A 487 6.14 -1.38 15.33
CA VAL A 487 6.75 -2.70 15.45
C VAL A 487 7.91 -2.78 14.48
N THR A 488 9.12 -3.08 14.98
CA THR A 488 10.28 -3.37 14.15
C THR A 488 10.72 -4.81 14.40
N PHE A 489 11.33 -5.49 13.43
CA PHE A 489 11.73 -6.89 13.59
C PHE A 489 12.97 -7.26 12.77
N ARG A 490 13.79 -8.11 13.38
CA ARG A 490 14.83 -8.91 12.74
C ARG A 490 14.95 -10.31 13.37
N GLN A 491 15.02 -10.39 14.69
CA GLN A 491 15.07 -11.61 15.49
C GLN A 491 14.24 -11.50 16.78
N THR A 492 14.09 -10.30 17.28
CA THR A 492 13.31 -9.97 18.47
C THR A 492 12.53 -8.71 18.11
N ASP A 493 11.27 -8.68 18.43
CA ASP A 493 10.36 -7.59 18.07
C ASP A 493 10.26 -6.57 19.21
N PRO A 494 10.76 -5.35 19.07
CA PRO A 494 10.34 -4.25 19.93
C PRO A 494 9.05 -3.60 19.40
N LEU A 495 7.99 -3.60 20.21
CA LEU A 495 6.88 -2.68 20.08
C LEU A 495 7.25 -1.37 20.77
N TYR A 496 7.40 -0.30 20.01
CA TYR A 496 7.60 1.05 20.50
C TYR A 496 6.29 1.77 20.71
N THR A 497 6.18 2.53 21.81
CA THR A 497 5.12 3.51 22.03
C THR A 497 5.72 4.91 21.94
N ILE A 498 5.16 5.77 21.08
CA ILE A 498 5.73 7.07 20.72
C ILE A 498 4.69 8.16 21.01
N ASP A 499 5.07 9.16 21.78
CA ASP A 499 4.26 10.36 22.07
C ASP A 499 4.46 11.39 20.95
N LEU A 500 3.38 11.72 20.29
CA LEU A 500 3.27 12.72 19.22
C LEU A 500 2.44 13.95 19.66
N SER A 501 2.11 14.08 20.95
CA SER A 501 1.32 15.22 21.48
C SER A 501 2.00 16.57 21.25
N ASN A 502 3.33 16.58 21.15
CA ASN A 502 4.10 17.71 20.65
C ASN A 502 4.72 17.33 19.30
N PRO A 503 4.12 17.74 18.19
CA PRO A 503 4.58 17.36 16.86
C PRO A 503 6.00 17.83 16.51
N GLU A 504 6.49 18.90 17.15
CA GLU A 504 7.85 19.43 16.97
C GLU A 504 8.92 18.67 17.79
N ALA A 505 8.50 17.80 18.70
CA ALA A 505 9.40 17.03 19.56
C ALA A 505 8.81 15.65 19.91
N PRO A 506 8.62 14.76 18.95
CA PRO A 506 8.21 13.38 19.17
C PRO A 506 9.19 12.66 20.08
N LYS A 507 8.72 11.69 20.87
CA LYS A 507 9.59 10.95 21.76
C LYS A 507 9.10 9.53 22.03
N VAL A 508 10.01 8.59 22.18
CA VAL A 508 9.71 7.24 22.65
C VAL A 508 9.30 7.30 24.12
N LEU A 509 8.14 6.73 24.46
CA LEU A 509 7.66 6.55 25.81
C LEU A 509 8.06 5.21 26.40
N GLY A 510 7.93 4.14 25.61
CA GLY A 510 8.20 2.78 26.05
C GLY A 510 8.65 1.87 24.92
N GLU A 511 9.26 0.75 25.29
CA GLU A 511 9.71 -0.31 24.40
C GLU A 511 9.39 -1.66 25.03
N LEU A 512 8.76 -2.57 24.27
CA LEU A 512 8.47 -3.94 24.69
C LEU A 512 9.15 -4.91 23.73
N LYS A 513 10.12 -5.70 24.22
CA LYS A 513 10.80 -6.75 23.44
C LYS A 513 10.14 -8.09 23.61
N ILE A 514 9.75 -8.71 22.51
CA ILE A 514 9.10 -10.03 22.48
C ILE A 514 9.68 -10.87 21.34
N LEU A 515 9.37 -12.17 21.31
CA LEU A 515 9.66 -13.07 20.18
C LEU A 515 8.48 -13.04 19.22
N GLY A 516 8.76 -13.11 17.92
CA GLY A 516 7.78 -12.98 16.85
C GLY A 516 7.52 -11.51 16.48
N TYR A 517 6.59 -11.25 15.59
CA TYR A 517 6.19 -9.90 15.20
C TYR A 517 4.68 -9.80 14.95
N SER A 518 4.15 -8.58 15.10
CA SER A 518 2.81 -8.24 14.64
C SER A 518 2.93 -7.47 13.33
N ALA A 519 2.36 -8.02 12.26
CA ALA A 519 2.25 -7.35 10.96
C ALA A 519 1.08 -6.37 10.94
N TYR A 520 0.06 -6.61 11.77
CA TYR A 520 -1.13 -5.79 11.90
C TYR A 520 -1.47 -5.53 13.38
N LEU A 521 -1.87 -4.30 13.71
CA LEU A 521 -2.26 -3.87 15.05
C LEU A 521 -3.67 -3.26 15.03
N HIS A 522 -4.58 -3.75 15.89
CA HIS A 522 -5.95 -3.26 16.00
C HIS A 522 -6.29 -2.85 17.43
N PRO A 523 -6.84 -1.64 17.67
CA PRO A 523 -7.36 -1.28 18.98
C PRO A 523 -8.68 -2.00 19.27
N ILE A 524 -8.76 -2.73 20.39
CA ILE A 524 -9.96 -3.50 20.77
C ILE A 524 -10.69 -2.96 22.00
N ASP A 525 -10.04 -2.16 22.83
CA ASP A 525 -10.60 -1.51 24.02
C ASP A 525 -9.64 -0.40 24.49
N ASP A 526 -10.04 0.42 25.47
CA ASP A 526 -9.19 1.46 26.07
C ASP A 526 -7.88 0.87 26.62
N GLY A 527 -6.80 1.18 25.91
CA GLY A 527 -5.45 0.74 26.26
C GLY A 527 -5.15 -0.73 25.94
N LEU A 528 -5.93 -1.39 25.04
CA LEU A 528 -5.62 -2.70 24.49
C LEU A 528 -5.43 -2.67 22.98
N LEU A 529 -4.39 -3.34 22.51
CA LEU A 529 -4.16 -3.61 21.09
C LEU A 529 -4.16 -5.12 20.84
N LEU A 530 -4.79 -5.53 19.76
CA LEU A 530 -4.69 -6.87 19.20
C LEU A 530 -3.62 -6.83 18.11
N GLY A 531 -2.63 -7.72 18.17
CA GLY A 531 -1.61 -7.90 17.15
C GLY A 531 -1.79 -9.21 16.41
N ILE A 532 -1.79 -9.17 15.09
CA ILE A 532 -1.81 -10.33 14.20
C ILE A 532 -0.46 -10.38 13.47
N GLY A 533 0.17 -11.54 13.43
CA GLY A 533 1.46 -11.73 12.78
C GLY A 533 2.03 -13.12 13.04
N GLN A 534 3.35 -13.24 13.22
CA GLN A 534 4.03 -14.53 13.34
C GLN A 534 4.69 -14.70 14.71
N ASP A 535 4.53 -15.90 15.31
CA ASP A 535 5.40 -16.35 16.40
C ASP A 535 6.79 -16.70 15.84
N ALA A 536 7.83 -16.54 16.65
CA ALA A 536 9.19 -16.91 16.25
C ALA A 536 9.97 -17.55 17.41
N ASP A 537 11.01 -18.30 17.04
CA ASP A 537 11.97 -18.83 18.01
C ASP A 537 13.07 -17.80 18.39
N GLU A 538 13.94 -18.16 19.33
CA GLU A 538 15.07 -17.32 19.76
C GLU A 538 16.07 -16.99 18.63
N GLN A 539 16.00 -17.68 17.49
CA GLN A 539 16.80 -17.43 16.30
C GLN A 539 16.07 -16.58 15.25
N GLY A 540 14.85 -16.10 15.56
CA GLY A 540 14.02 -15.29 14.67
C GLY A 540 13.33 -16.06 13.55
N ARG A 541 13.26 -17.40 13.63
CA ARG A 541 12.54 -18.21 12.63
C ARG A 541 11.07 -18.27 12.99
N THR A 542 10.21 -17.92 12.05
CA THR A 542 8.75 -17.98 12.21
C THR A 542 8.27 -19.41 12.43
N LYS A 543 7.22 -19.57 13.22
CA LYS A 543 6.60 -20.85 13.59
C LYS A 543 5.14 -20.95 13.17
N GLY A 544 4.50 -19.84 12.89
CA GLY A 544 3.10 -19.78 12.49
C GLY A 544 2.39 -18.53 12.98
N THR A 545 1.15 -18.39 12.54
CA THR A 545 0.32 -17.22 12.86
C THR A 545 0.14 -17.04 14.37
N GLN A 546 0.31 -15.82 14.85
CA GLN A 546 0.10 -15.44 16.24
C GLN A 546 -0.98 -14.35 16.36
N VAL A 547 -1.87 -14.54 17.32
CA VAL A 547 -2.75 -13.49 17.84
C VAL A 547 -2.22 -13.09 19.20
N ALA A 548 -1.94 -11.81 19.41
CA ALA A 548 -1.38 -11.29 20.66
C ALA A 548 -2.21 -10.13 21.22
N VAL A 549 -2.38 -10.05 22.54
CA VAL A 549 -3.01 -8.91 23.21
C VAL A 549 -1.94 -8.11 23.93
N PHE A 550 -1.88 -6.82 23.64
CA PHE A 550 -0.98 -5.87 24.27
C PHE A 550 -1.76 -4.92 25.18
N ASP A 551 -1.32 -4.80 26.44
CA ASP A 551 -1.77 -3.75 27.36
C ASP A 551 -0.86 -2.54 27.19
N VAL A 552 -1.40 -1.49 26.60
CA VAL A 552 -0.74 -0.19 26.34
C VAL A 552 -1.36 0.95 27.16
N SER A 553 -2.15 0.63 28.18
CA SER A 553 -2.78 1.60 29.07
C SER A 553 -1.75 2.46 29.83
N ASP A 554 -0.55 1.94 30.06
CA ASP A 554 0.64 2.70 30.45
C ASP A 554 1.64 2.69 29.28
N PRO A 555 1.63 3.74 28.44
CA PRO A 555 2.52 3.79 27.27
C PRO A 555 4.01 3.71 27.59
N ALA A 556 4.42 4.03 28.82
CA ALA A 556 5.81 3.89 29.25
C ALA A 556 6.20 2.44 29.58
N ASN A 557 5.23 1.55 29.78
CA ASN A 557 5.46 0.17 30.17
C ASN A 557 4.50 -0.78 29.42
N PRO A 558 4.51 -0.82 28.07
CA PRO A 558 3.65 -1.71 27.30
C PRO A 558 3.95 -3.18 27.63
N LYS A 559 2.93 -4.05 27.55
CA LYS A 559 3.06 -5.47 27.90
C LYS A 559 2.26 -6.33 26.94
N ARG A 560 2.83 -7.43 26.49
CA ARG A 560 2.07 -8.52 25.87
C ARG A 560 1.48 -9.38 27.00
N ILE A 561 0.17 -9.38 27.12
CA ILE A 561 -0.53 -10.06 28.24
C ILE A 561 -1.04 -11.44 27.85
N HIS A 562 -1.43 -11.65 26.58
CA HIS A 562 -1.91 -12.93 26.07
C HIS A 562 -1.39 -13.20 24.67
N THR A 563 -1.30 -14.49 24.31
CA THR A 563 -0.99 -14.97 22.95
C THR A 563 -1.73 -16.26 22.66
N MET A 564 -2.15 -16.41 21.41
CA MET A 564 -2.64 -17.65 20.83
C MET A 564 -1.89 -17.88 19.52
N THR A 565 -1.41 -19.11 19.25
CA THR A 565 -0.62 -19.44 18.08
C THR A 565 -1.24 -20.56 17.28
N PHE A 566 -1.05 -20.53 15.97
CA PHE A 566 -1.49 -21.53 15.01
C PHE A 566 -0.23 -21.99 14.26
N ASP A 567 0.29 -23.15 14.67
CA ASP A 567 1.57 -23.69 14.18
C ASP A 567 1.55 -23.88 12.66
N ASP A 568 2.69 -23.54 12.01
CA ASP A 568 2.87 -23.59 10.55
C ASP A 568 1.80 -22.80 9.75
N GLY A 569 1.08 -21.89 10.43
CA GLY A 569 0.04 -21.06 9.85
C GLY A 569 0.55 -19.74 9.30
N TRP A 570 -0.20 -19.18 8.35
CA TRP A 570 -0.10 -17.79 7.92
C TRP A 570 -1.51 -17.21 7.69
N SER A 571 -1.66 -15.92 7.87
CA SER A 571 -2.93 -15.21 7.72
C SER A 571 -2.87 -14.16 6.62
N GLU A 572 -3.92 -14.06 5.82
CA GLU A 572 -4.07 -12.99 4.83
C GLU A 572 -4.03 -11.60 5.46
N VAL A 573 -4.42 -11.48 6.74
CA VAL A 573 -4.32 -10.23 7.53
C VAL A 573 -2.90 -9.67 7.62
N GLU A 574 -1.88 -10.51 7.45
CA GLU A 574 -0.48 -10.08 7.52
C GLU A 574 -0.07 -9.20 6.32
N TYR A 575 -0.84 -9.25 5.21
CA TYR A 575 -0.58 -8.49 3.99
C TYR A 575 -1.84 -7.85 3.36
N ASP A 576 -3.05 -8.22 3.77
CA ASP A 576 -4.30 -7.55 3.39
C ASP A 576 -5.22 -7.43 4.61
N HIS A 577 -5.31 -6.25 5.14
CA HIS A 577 -6.11 -5.90 6.31
C HIS A 577 -7.61 -6.07 6.12
N ARG A 578 -8.09 -5.90 4.89
CA ARG A 578 -9.52 -6.06 4.58
C ARG A 578 -9.99 -7.49 4.85
N ALA A 579 -9.03 -8.42 5.01
CA ALA A 579 -9.28 -9.78 5.47
C ALA A 579 -9.59 -9.88 6.98
N PHE A 580 -9.26 -8.84 7.77
CA PHE A 580 -9.51 -8.77 9.20
C PHE A 580 -10.91 -8.23 9.48
N LEU A 581 -11.64 -8.89 10.36
CA LEU A 581 -12.90 -8.40 10.91
C LEU A 581 -12.80 -8.32 12.43
N TYR A 582 -13.13 -7.16 12.99
CA TYR A 582 -13.43 -6.98 14.40
C TYR A 582 -14.87 -6.49 14.56
N TRP A 583 -15.68 -7.19 15.36
CA TRP A 583 -17.05 -6.81 15.64
C TRP A 583 -17.21 -6.29 17.08
N PRO A 584 -17.25 -4.96 17.28
CA PRO A 584 -17.21 -4.37 18.64
C PRO A 584 -18.34 -4.80 19.55
N ALA A 585 -19.54 -5.09 19.00
CA ALA A 585 -20.70 -5.45 19.80
C ALA A 585 -20.54 -6.75 20.61
N THR A 586 -19.70 -7.67 20.13
CA THR A 586 -19.41 -8.97 20.80
C THR A 586 -17.94 -9.15 21.11
N GLY A 587 -17.05 -8.30 20.58
CA GLY A 587 -15.61 -8.48 20.64
C GLY A 587 -15.09 -9.59 19.71
N LEU A 588 -15.95 -10.15 18.84
CA LEU A 588 -15.54 -11.20 17.91
C LEU A 588 -14.56 -10.64 16.88
N THR A 589 -13.43 -11.30 16.77
CA THR A 589 -12.43 -11.11 15.72
C THR A 589 -12.45 -12.31 14.79
N MET A 590 -12.52 -12.09 13.48
CA MET A 590 -12.39 -13.13 12.46
C MET A 590 -11.13 -12.86 11.63
N LEU A 591 -10.33 -13.89 11.43
CA LEU A 591 -9.15 -13.82 10.58
C LEU A 591 -9.02 -15.10 9.74
N PRO A 592 -8.79 -14.99 8.43
CA PRO A 592 -8.46 -16.15 7.60
C PRO A 592 -7.08 -16.68 7.97
N VAL A 593 -6.98 -18.01 8.10
CA VAL A 593 -5.71 -18.70 8.39
C VAL A 593 -5.58 -19.88 7.45
N GLN A 594 -4.38 -20.07 6.93
CA GLN A 594 -3.96 -21.27 6.24
C GLN A 594 -2.79 -21.89 7.00
N ALA A 595 -2.77 -23.22 7.10
CA ALA A 595 -1.68 -23.94 7.76
C ALA A 595 -1.33 -25.21 6.97
N TRP A 596 -0.03 -25.54 6.96
CA TRP A 596 0.50 -26.74 6.35
C TRP A 596 1.15 -27.58 7.44
N SER A 597 0.70 -28.81 7.63
CA SER A 597 1.35 -29.73 8.55
C SER A 597 1.84 -30.98 7.82
N TRP A 598 2.94 -31.56 8.33
CA TRP A 598 3.49 -32.82 7.86
C TRP A 598 3.46 -33.80 9.00
N GLU A 599 2.44 -34.67 9.07
CA GLU A 599 2.37 -35.74 10.03
C GLU A 599 2.48 -37.10 9.31
N ASP A 600 3.35 -37.97 9.80
CA ASP A 600 3.55 -39.36 9.30
C ASP A 600 3.79 -39.47 7.78
N GLY A 601 4.43 -38.45 7.16
CA GLY A 601 4.72 -38.45 5.73
C GLY A 601 3.51 -38.10 4.85
N ARG A 602 2.48 -37.56 5.45
CA ARG A 602 1.31 -36.97 4.76
C ARG A 602 1.32 -35.45 4.95
N GLU A 603 0.99 -34.77 3.87
CA GLU A 603 0.74 -33.34 3.85
C GLU A 603 -0.71 -33.11 4.26
N ASP A 604 -0.94 -32.37 5.32
CA ASP A 604 -2.27 -31.93 5.73
C ASP A 604 -2.36 -30.41 5.57
N TRP A 605 -3.38 -29.95 4.89
CA TRP A 605 -3.60 -28.52 4.59
C TRP A 605 -4.92 -28.08 5.19
N PHE A 606 -4.86 -27.02 5.97
CA PHE A 606 -6.01 -26.30 6.55
C PHE A 606 -6.20 -24.95 5.86
N ALA A 607 -7.43 -24.58 5.51
CA ALA A 607 -7.83 -23.22 5.15
C ALA A 607 -9.20 -22.92 5.73
N GLY A 608 -9.28 -21.83 6.48
CA GLY A 608 -10.51 -21.41 7.13
C GLY A 608 -10.38 -20.01 7.73
N ALA A 609 -11.47 -19.50 8.30
CA ALA A 609 -11.46 -18.31 9.13
C ALA A 609 -11.64 -18.72 10.59
N ILE A 610 -10.78 -18.22 11.46
CA ILE A 610 -10.80 -18.48 12.90
C ILE A 610 -11.48 -17.31 13.59
N GLY A 611 -12.42 -17.61 14.48
CA GLY A 611 -13.07 -16.64 15.34
C GLY A 611 -12.51 -16.67 16.75
N VAL A 612 -12.05 -15.51 17.24
CA VAL A 612 -11.58 -15.34 18.61
C VAL A 612 -12.23 -14.13 19.27
N ILE A 613 -12.34 -14.17 20.60
CA ILE A 613 -12.65 -13.01 21.44
C ILE A 613 -11.45 -12.74 22.32
N ALA A 614 -10.92 -11.52 22.26
CA ALA A 614 -9.72 -11.14 22.98
C ALA A 614 -9.97 -9.93 23.87
N ASP A 615 -9.54 -10.06 25.15
CA ASP A 615 -9.68 -9.01 26.16
C ASP A 615 -8.52 -9.03 27.17
N ARG A 616 -8.65 -8.32 28.31
CA ARG A 616 -7.64 -8.32 29.39
C ARG A 616 -7.49 -9.67 30.09
N ASP A 617 -8.51 -10.51 30.06
CA ASP A 617 -8.55 -11.77 30.80
C ASP A 617 -8.03 -12.95 29.95
N GLY A 618 -8.06 -12.83 28.61
CA GLY A 618 -7.59 -13.90 27.74
C GLY A 618 -7.90 -13.73 26.26
N ILE A 619 -7.61 -14.78 25.52
CA ILE A 619 -8.04 -15.01 24.14
C ILE A 619 -8.86 -16.28 24.13
N GLU A 620 -10.14 -16.17 23.84
CA GLU A 620 -11.09 -17.28 23.73
C GLU A 620 -11.23 -17.70 22.26
N ASP A 621 -11.07 -18.99 21.99
CA ASP A 621 -11.38 -19.59 20.68
C ASP A 621 -12.89 -19.81 20.59
N VAL A 622 -13.56 -19.09 19.68
CA VAL A 622 -15.02 -19.21 19.43
C VAL A 622 -15.30 -20.36 18.47
N GLY A 623 -14.38 -20.62 17.53
CA GLY A 623 -14.52 -21.68 16.55
C GLY A 623 -13.91 -21.33 15.20
N THR A 624 -14.15 -22.20 14.24
CA THR A 624 -13.56 -22.10 12.89
C THR A 624 -14.63 -22.31 11.82
N VAL A 625 -14.58 -21.47 10.79
CA VAL A 625 -15.39 -21.61 9.57
C VAL A 625 -14.51 -22.08 8.44
N THR A 626 -14.92 -23.08 7.67
CA THR A 626 -14.21 -23.55 6.47
C THR A 626 -15.17 -23.73 5.30
N HIS A 627 -14.66 -23.49 4.08
CA HIS A 627 -15.35 -23.74 2.82
C HIS A 627 -14.88 -25.04 2.12
N ILE A 628 -13.99 -25.79 2.77
CA ILE A 628 -13.56 -27.10 2.29
C ILE A 628 -14.71 -28.10 2.50
N GLU A 629 -15.21 -28.69 1.41
CA GLU A 629 -16.21 -29.74 1.48
C GLU A 629 -15.55 -31.08 1.90
N LEU A 630 -15.91 -31.60 3.06
CA LEU A 630 -15.61 -32.98 3.42
C LEU A 630 -16.44 -33.91 2.55
N LYS A 631 -15.84 -34.63 1.61
CA LYS A 631 -16.56 -35.62 0.80
C LYS A 631 -17.13 -36.74 1.68
N PRO A 632 -18.43 -37.10 1.54
CA PRO A 632 -18.99 -38.22 2.28
C PRO A 632 -18.34 -39.53 1.82
N GLY A 633 -17.63 -40.22 2.72
CA GLY A 633 -17.15 -41.57 2.44
C GLY A 633 -15.80 -41.96 2.98
N GLY A 634 -15.06 -41.06 3.60
CA GLY A 634 -13.80 -41.41 4.27
C GLY A 634 -12.75 -42.07 3.38
N ALA A 635 -12.86 -41.97 2.06
CA ALA A 635 -11.79 -42.34 1.16
C ALA A 635 -10.72 -41.24 1.25
N GLU A 636 -9.53 -41.63 1.65
CA GLU A 636 -8.29 -40.85 1.58
C GLU A 636 -7.95 -40.58 0.10
N GLU A 637 -8.75 -39.72 -0.57
CA GLU A 637 -8.32 -39.12 -1.82
C GLU A 637 -7.54 -37.87 -1.50
N GLU A 638 -6.31 -37.84 -1.98
CA GLU A 638 -5.39 -36.74 -2.08
C GLU A 638 -6.12 -35.39 -1.90
N TYR A 639 -5.87 -34.70 -0.78
CA TYR A 639 -6.27 -33.31 -0.61
C TYR A 639 -5.59 -32.50 -1.73
N SER A 640 -6.27 -32.34 -2.85
CA SER A 640 -5.85 -31.34 -3.83
C SER A 640 -5.99 -29.98 -3.15
N ASN A 641 -4.91 -29.19 -3.15
CA ASN A 641 -4.90 -27.80 -2.73
C ASN A 641 -6.10 -27.07 -3.36
N ASP A 642 -7.18 -26.95 -2.61
CA ASP A 642 -8.38 -26.30 -3.10
C ASP A 642 -8.34 -24.81 -2.71
N TRP A 643 -7.41 -24.11 -3.36
CA TRP A 643 -7.22 -22.68 -3.17
C TRP A 643 -8.52 -21.87 -3.34
N GLN A 644 -9.51 -22.35 -4.11
CA GLN A 644 -10.80 -21.70 -4.27
C GLN A 644 -11.66 -21.75 -3.00
N ALA A 645 -11.35 -22.62 -2.05
CA ALA A 645 -12.03 -22.71 -0.76
C ALA A 645 -11.39 -21.79 0.29
N GLN A 646 -10.30 -21.11 -0.02
CA GLN A 646 -9.67 -20.13 0.85
C GLN A 646 -10.65 -19.00 1.13
N ILE A 647 -10.85 -18.70 2.42
CA ILE A 647 -11.65 -17.56 2.85
C ILE A 647 -10.78 -16.32 2.78
N HIS A 648 -11.30 -15.28 2.10
CA HIS A 648 -10.61 -14.00 1.93
C HIS A 648 -11.22 -12.90 2.77
N ARG A 649 -12.54 -12.94 3.00
CA ARG A 649 -13.25 -11.88 3.70
C ARG A 649 -14.28 -12.46 4.67
N SER A 650 -14.51 -11.69 5.73
CA SER A 650 -15.57 -11.93 6.70
C SER A 650 -16.34 -10.64 6.96
N LEU A 651 -17.64 -10.72 7.14
CA LEU A 651 -18.48 -9.59 7.53
C LEU A 651 -19.63 -10.03 8.41
N VAL A 652 -20.16 -9.10 9.21
CA VAL A 652 -21.31 -9.33 10.11
C VAL A 652 -22.51 -8.57 9.57
N ILE A 653 -23.68 -9.24 9.55
CA ILE A 653 -24.98 -8.61 9.32
C ILE A 653 -25.97 -9.20 10.31
N GLY A 654 -26.50 -8.37 11.21
CA GLY A 654 -27.36 -8.80 12.29
C GLY A 654 -26.70 -9.84 13.20
N ASP A 655 -27.29 -11.02 13.29
CA ASP A 655 -26.84 -12.12 14.16
C ASP A 655 -26.00 -13.17 13.37
N LEU A 656 -25.56 -12.84 12.15
CA LEU A 656 -24.82 -13.75 11.28
C LEU A 656 -23.43 -13.20 10.90
N VAL A 657 -22.47 -14.11 10.83
CA VAL A 657 -21.16 -13.90 10.21
C VAL A 657 -21.20 -14.50 8.80
N TYR A 658 -20.81 -13.73 7.82
CA TYR A 658 -20.65 -14.19 6.45
C TYR A 658 -19.17 -14.28 6.12
N THR A 659 -18.74 -15.44 5.63
CA THR A 659 -17.38 -15.63 5.12
C THR A 659 -17.41 -15.87 3.62
N MET A 660 -16.46 -15.30 2.89
CA MET A 660 -16.39 -15.36 1.42
C MET A 660 -15.14 -16.10 0.97
N SER A 661 -15.33 -16.99 -0.02
CA SER A 661 -14.27 -17.56 -0.84
C SER A 661 -14.66 -17.50 -2.32
N GLU A 662 -13.79 -17.91 -3.23
CA GLU A 662 -14.16 -18.03 -4.64
C GLU A 662 -15.26 -19.08 -4.93
N ARG A 663 -15.54 -19.98 -3.98
CA ARG A 663 -16.59 -20.99 -4.10
C ARG A 663 -17.97 -20.46 -3.74
N GLY A 664 -18.04 -19.45 -2.88
CA GLY A 664 -19.32 -18.96 -2.38
C GLY A 664 -19.23 -18.20 -1.08
N LEU A 665 -20.41 -17.96 -0.52
CA LEU A 665 -20.62 -17.26 0.73
C LEU A 665 -21.24 -18.22 1.74
N LYS A 666 -20.67 -18.28 2.95
CA LYS A 666 -21.18 -19.07 4.05
C LYS A 666 -21.70 -18.14 5.14
N ALA A 667 -22.95 -18.36 5.56
CA ALA A 667 -23.52 -17.72 6.73
C ALA A 667 -23.35 -18.65 7.94
N SER A 668 -22.84 -18.11 9.03
CA SER A 668 -22.66 -18.79 10.32
C SER A 668 -23.26 -17.96 11.44
N SER A 669 -23.67 -18.60 12.52
CA SER A 669 -24.19 -17.92 13.73
C SER A 669 -23.08 -17.03 14.33
N LEU A 670 -23.38 -15.77 14.67
CA LEU A 670 -22.45 -14.85 15.33
C LEU A 670 -21.98 -15.36 16.71
N GLY A 671 -22.79 -16.18 17.37
CA GLY A 671 -22.53 -16.58 18.75
C GLY A 671 -21.60 -17.78 18.92
N ASP A 672 -21.56 -18.70 17.95
CA ASP A 672 -20.82 -19.97 18.04
C ASP A 672 -20.24 -20.44 16.68
N LEU A 673 -20.32 -19.63 15.67
CA LEU A 673 -19.86 -19.90 14.29
C LEU A 673 -20.47 -21.17 13.65
N SER A 674 -21.58 -21.69 14.22
CA SER A 674 -22.26 -22.84 13.64
C SER A 674 -22.88 -22.53 12.28
N ASP A 675 -22.84 -23.49 11.36
CA ASP A 675 -23.31 -23.33 9.98
C ASP A 675 -24.82 -23.04 9.93
N VAL A 676 -25.19 -21.99 9.19
CA VAL A 676 -26.60 -21.59 8.96
C VAL A 676 -26.98 -21.80 7.51
N ALA A 677 -26.21 -21.27 6.56
CA ALA A 677 -26.52 -21.39 5.13
C ALA A 677 -25.26 -21.36 4.27
N TRP A 678 -25.40 -21.86 3.04
CA TRP A 678 -24.37 -21.79 2.01
C TRP A 678 -24.97 -21.26 0.70
N VAL A 679 -24.34 -20.24 0.14
CA VAL A 679 -24.67 -19.67 -1.18
C VAL A 679 -23.52 -19.99 -2.11
N SER A 680 -23.75 -20.85 -3.10
CA SER A 680 -22.73 -21.22 -4.09
C SER A 680 -22.61 -20.16 -5.19
N PHE A 681 -21.38 -19.84 -5.57
CA PHE A 681 -21.03 -18.98 -6.72
C PHE A 681 -20.84 -19.77 -8.03
N ARG A 682 -21.37 -21.00 -8.09
CA ARG A 682 -21.29 -21.90 -9.25
C ARG A 682 -22.65 -22.21 -9.80
#